data_634366a82fb0cf272747d84ac6e8218f
#
_entry.id   634366a82fb0cf272747d84ac6e8218f
#
_cell.length_a   1.000
_cell.length_b   1.000
_cell.length_c   1.000
_cell.angle_alpha   90.00
_cell.angle_beta   90.00
_cell.angle_gamma   90.00
#
_symmetry.space_group_name_H-M   'P 1'
#
loop_
_entity.id
_entity.type
_entity.pdbx_description
1 polymer ?
#
loop_
_entity_poly.entity_id
_entity_poly.type
_entity_poly.pdbx_seq_one_letter_code
_entity_poly.pdbx_strand_id
1 'polypeptide(L)'
;MKSPLYISSRAILFALCSGCLLLTSSLVFSQNEAPPYLDARYRHWADSVISTLSLDERIAQLIMIPAYSNKDQVHIDSISQLVKKHGVGGIIFFQGGPVRQATMTNQLQKISKVPLMISLDGEWGLKMRLDSTVRFPYQMALGAIEDENLLYEMGEEIAWQFRRTGVHVNFAPVVDINNNANNPVIGFRSFGEDKENVTRKSMAYMKGMQDHGVLASAKHFPGHGDTDVDSHYGLPVLHFSKKRLQEIELYPFRKLMEAGLGSVMVAHMNIPALDSTLNLASTLSHPIVTGLLKEEMGYEGLVFTDALNMQAVAKFYPPGVLDAKALLAGNDILLNTMDVPAAIREIKAALERHEITQEVIDEKVLKVLKAKAWMGLDHWKPIKTDNLIADLNRPKARYLSRKLTSASLTLLRNENDLLPVKGLENIKIATLSLGAADTTAFQKGLSRYGKMSHFFFPKEGGIQELQDLKQKLSDFQLVLVGIHGLGIRAGTNQFGITPEMNVLIRELTESHSLVVSVFGNVYSLAEIQGLDKVQGLIAAYQETPLTQDLVSQIIFGGIGAEGRLPVQVSSYFKKGNGLKTDGGFRMAYTDPEAIGIATDNLSGIDSLVHLAIREKAIPGAQVLVAKDGKVFYHKAFGHHTYDSLKAVDLEDLYDLASITKISTSLAAFMHLKGKGQFDEGETLGTYLSMARGTNKENLIYSDILTHQARLQSWIPFWKSTVRKSGKFKWYTMKSDSSRRFPIRVAQDLFIHRKYDQKIYKEILESPLNPEPGYVYSDLSFILAPKVVEEITGVPFFRYLDKNIYTPIGANNLTFNPYQHYPMSEIVPSELDELFRKQLLQGTVHDEGAAMLGGISGHAGLFGTANDLAKLMHLYLYDGLYAGQQLIAAGVISTYSKCQFCDKGNYRGMGFDRPNKPGDPNGNAAASAPETSFGHSGFTGTYTWIDPVNGLVYVFLSNRVYPTRENRKLYQLNIRTEVLEQVYQALNHPLRIKDK
;
A
#
# COMPACT_ATOMS: atom_id res chain seq x y z
N MET A 1 42.80 -27.21 -58.53
CA MET A 1 42.81 -28.54 -57.89
C MET A 1 41.70 -28.53 -56.85
N LYS A 2 40.75 -29.43 -57.04
CA LYS A 2 39.49 -29.54 -56.26
C LYS A 2 39.77 -30.24 -54.95
N SER A 3 39.25 -29.73 -53.84
CA SER A 3 39.11 -30.43 -52.56
C SER A 3 37.62 -30.63 -52.26
N PRO A 4 37.16 -31.82 -51.82
CA PRO A 4 35.75 -32.12 -51.64
C PRO A 4 35.27 -31.73 -50.23
N LEU A 5 34.01 -31.23 -50.20
CA LEU A 5 33.24 -31.00 -48.96
C LEU A 5 32.84 -32.35 -48.35
N TYR A 6 33.27 -32.56 -47.10
CA TYR A 6 32.74 -33.61 -46.22
C TYR A 6 31.50 -33.08 -45.47
N ILE A 7 30.32 -33.54 -45.86
CA ILE A 7 29.09 -33.36 -45.09
C ILE A 7 29.04 -34.48 -44.07
N SER A 8 29.12 -34.14 -42.77
CA SER A 8 29.11 -35.08 -41.68
C SER A 8 27.71 -35.66 -41.46
N SER A 9 27.64 -36.97 -41.39
CA SER A 9 26.40 -37.78 -41.13
C SER A 9 25.67 -37.48 -39.82
N ARG A 10 26.12 -36.51 -39.02
CA ARG A 10 25.44 -36.03 -37.81
C ARG A 10 24.33 -34.99 -38.09
N ALA A 11 24.32 -34.33 -39.22
CA ALA A 11 23.31 -33.32 -39.55
C ALA A 11 21.97 -33.97 -40.03
N ILE A 12 22.03 -35.19 -40.59
CA ILE A 12 20.85 -35.91 -41.10
C ILE A 12 20.06 -36.57 -39.91
N LEU A 13 20.78 -36.99 -38.86
CA LEU A 13 20.12 -37.58 -37.70
C LEU A 13 19.39 -36.54 -36.83
N PHE A 14 19.86 -35.27 -36.83
CA PHE A 14 19.23 -34.17 -36.08
C PHE A 14 17.96 -33.65 -36.78
N ALA A 15 17.91 -33.67 -38.10
CA ALA A 15 16.77 -33.26 -38.87
C ALA A 15 15.61 -34.28 -38.79
N LEU A 16 15.89 -35.59 -38.68
CA LEU A 16 14.92 -36.64 -38.51
C LEU A 16 14.36 -36.73 -37.09
N CYS A 17 15.16 -36.46 -36.07
CA CYS A 17 14.66 -36.39 -34.70
C CYS A 17 13.85 -35.12 -34.41
N SER A 18 14.16 -33.96 -35.02
CA SER A 18 13.34 -32.73 -34.87
C SER A 18 12.02 -32.81 -35.64
N GLY A 19 11.95 -33.56 -36.76
CA GLY A 19 10.70 -33.79 -37.50
C GLY A 19 9.73 -34.72 -36.77
N CYS A 20 10.21 -35.70 -36.01
CA CYS A 20 9.37 -36.57 -35.19
C CYS A 20 8.87 -35.93 -33.89
N LEU A 21 9.59 -34.95 -33.34
CA LEU A 21 9.17 -34.18 -32.17
C LEU A 21 8.13 -33.08 -32.50
N LEU A 22 8.02 -32.67 -33.79
CA LEU A 22 7.03 -31.67 -34.21
C LEU A 22 5.69 -32.29 -34.70
N LEU A 23 5.60 -33.60 -34.82
CA LEU A 23 4.41 -34.31 -35.20
C LEU A 23 3.65 -35.00 -34.05
N THR A 24 4.16 -34.89 -32.80
CA THR A 24 3.46 -35.39 -31.61
C THR A 24 2.88 -34.29 -30.72
N SER A 25 2.94 -33.02 -31.13
CA SER A 25 2.43 -31.89 -30.38
C SER A 25 1.05 -31.38 -30.87
N SER A 26 0.28 -32.23 -31.55
CA SER A 26 -1.09 -31.86 -31.87
C SER A 26 -2.00 -33.07 -31.70
N LEU A 27 -2.49 -33.24 -30.50
CA LEU A 27 -3.74 -33.81 -30.03
C LEU A 27 -3.67 -33.96 -28.49
N VAL A 28 -3.36 -32.85 -27.80
CA VAL A 28 -3.90 -32.73 -26.46
C VAL A 28 -5.36 -32.37 -26.66
N PHE A 29 -6.23 -33.38 -26.77
CA PHE A 29 -7.63 -33.19 -26.39
C PHE A 29 -7.60 -32.63 -24.96
N SER A 30 -7.99 -31.39 -24.78
CA SER A 30 -8.38 -30.88 -23.49
C SER A 30 -9.47 -31.86 -22.99
N GLN A 31 -9.07 -32.80 -22.15
CA GLN A 31 -10.05 -33.57 -21.40
C GLN A 31 -10.76 -32.53 -20.54
N ASN A 32 -12.08 -32.41 -20.68
CA ASN A 32 -12.87 -31.59 -19.76
C ASN A 32 -12.57 -32.08 -18.35
N GLU A 33 -12.09 -31.21 -17.50
CA GLU A 33 -11.86 -31.52 -16.08
C GLU A 33 -13.23 -31.65 -15.42
N ALA A 34 -13.46 -32.73 -14.70
CA ALA A 34 -14.67 -32.91 -13.91
C ALA A 34 -14.59 -32.07 -12.62
N PRO A 35 -15.72 -31.60 -12.06
CA PRO A 35 -15.77 -31.02 -10.73
C PRO A 35 -15.03 -31.87 -9.70
N PRO A 36 -14.16 -31.27 -8.83
CA PRO A 36 -13.17 -32.05 -8.05
C PRO A 36 -13.77 -33.06 -7.09
N TYR A 37 -15.00 -32.87 -6.63
CA TYR A 37 -15.71 -33.76 -5.72
C TYR A 37 -16.42 -34.93 -6.42
N LEU A 38 -16.44 -35.01 -7.72
CA LEU A 38 -17.03 -36.13 -8.45
C LEU A 38 -16.13 -37.37 -8.45
N ASP A 39 -14.87 -37.22 -7.99
CA ASP A 39 -13.94 -38.34 -7.82
C ASP A 39 -14.53 -39.44 -6.94
N ALA A 40 -14.33 -40.68 -7.33
CA ALA A 40 -14.88 -41.87 -6.67
C ALA A 40 -14.48 -42.00 -5.20
N ARG A 41 -13.34 -41.43 -4.79
CA ARG A 41 -12.87 -41.48 -3.38
C ARG A 41 -13.84 -40.83 -2.39
N TYR A 42 -14.68 -39.91 -2.80
CA TYR A 42 -15.64 -39.23 -1.94
C TYR A 42 -16.98 -39.99 -1.83
N ARG A 43 -17.14 -41.03 -2.59
CA ARG A 43 -18.42 -41.78 -2.65
C ARG A 43 -18.73 -42.58 -1.41
N HIS A 44 -17.75 -43.26 -0.84
CA HIS A 44 -17.95 -44.18 0.30
C HIS A 44 -18.60 -43.52 1.50
N TRP A 45 -18.09 -42.32 1.90
CA TRP A 45 -18.68 -41.56 3.01
C TRP A 45 -20.11 -41.09 2.63
N ALA A 46 -20.32 -40.59 1.41
CA ALA A 46 -21.61 -40.14 0.97
C ALA A 46 -22.68 -41.24 0.97
N ASP A 47 -22.36 -42.47 0.49
CA ASP A 47 -23.22 -43.64 0.53
C ASP A 47 -23.53 -44.08 1.98
N SER A 48 -22.56 -44.03 2.85
CA SER A 48 -22.76 -44.32 4.26
C SER A 48 -23.73 -43.33 4.93
N VAL A 49 -23.56 -42.02 4.71
CA VAL A 49 -24.41 -40.98 5.29
C VAL A 49 -25.83 -41.06 4.77
N ILE A 50 -26.06 -41.13 3.44
CA ILE A 50 -27.41 -41.14 2.86
C ILE A 50 -28.25 -42.31 3.32
N SER A 51 -27.62 -43.50 3.58
CA SER A 51 -28.31 -44.68 4.09
C SER A 51 -28.92 -44.50 5.47
N THR A 52 -28.46 -43.51 6.25
CA THR A 52 -28.93 -43.18 7.61
C THR A 52 -30.01 -42.07 7.61
N LEU A 53 -30.32 -41.48 6.46
CA LEU A 53 -31.21 -40.34 6.34
C LEU A 53 -32.61 -40.75 5.94
N SER A 54 -33.64 -40.27 6.68
CA SER A 54 -35.02 -40.29 6.24
C SER A 54 -35.25 -39.45 4.99
N LEU A 55 -36.36 -39.62 4.32
CA LEU A 55 -36.71 -38.79 3.13
C LEU A 55 -36.72 -37.28 3.47
N ASP A 56 -37.33 -36.90 4.59
CA ASP A 56 -37.38 -35.51 5.05
C ASP A 56 -35.95 -34.95 5.25
N GLU A 57 -35.04 -35.72 5.87
CA GLU A 57 -33.65 -35.35 6.08
C GLU A 57 -32.88 -35.29 4.74
N ARG A 58 -33.15 -36.17 3.79
CA ARG A 58 -32.54 -36.09 2.43
C ARG A 58 -32.95 -34.80 1.74
N ILE A 59 -34.24 -34.47 1.73
CA ILE A 59 -34.74 -33.22 1.16
C ILE A 59 -34.07 -32.04 1.87
N ALA A 60 -33.99 -32.05 3.19
CA ALA A 60 -33.36 -30.98 3.97
C ALA A 60 -31.87 -30.79 3.66
N GLN A 61 -31.15 -31.84 3.22
CA GLN A 61 -29.73 -31.70 2.80
C GLN A 61 -29.60 -30.84 1.53
N LEU A 62 -30.66 -30.61 0.76
CA LEU A 62 -30.68 -29.75 -0.42
C LEU A 62 -31.04 -28.29 -0.06
N ILE A 63 -31.28 -27.97 1.22
CA ILE A 63 -31.73 -26.65 1.69
C ILE A 63 -30.57 -25.96 2.41
N MET A 64 -30.33 -24.68 2.04
CA MET A 64 -29.37 -23.78 2.66
C MET A 64 -30.10 -22.52 3.17
N ILE A 65 -29.97 -22.26 4.50
CA ILE A 65 -30.67 -21.16 5.18
C ILE A 65 -29.73 -20.01 5.51
N PRO A 66 -30.24 -18.73 5.59
CA PRO A 66 -29.43 -17.57 5.90
C PRO A 66 -29.14 -17.46 7.38
N ALA A 67 -27.92 -17.00 7.72
CA ALA A 67 -27.52 -16.68 9.09
C ALA A 67 -26.76 -15.35 9.16
N TYR A 68 -26.87 -14.66 10.30
CA TYR A 68 -26.26 -13.36 10.56
C TYR A 68 -25.55 -13.44 11.91
N SER A 69 -24.24 -13.28 11.92
CA SER A 69 -23.46 -13.36 13.16
C SER A 69 -23.36 -12.04 13.94
N ASN A 70 -24.03 -10.99 13.46
CA ASN A 70 -24.20 -9.72 14.17
C ASN A 70 -25.61 -9.55 14.82
N LYS A 71 -26.45 -10.57 14.74
CA LYS A 71 -27.76 -10.60 15.41
C LYS A 71 -27.67 -11.23 16.80
N ASP A 72 -28.75 -11.13 17.56
CA ASP A 72 -28.88 -11.58 18.93
C ASP A 72 -29.04 -13.11 19.10
N GLN A 73 -29.13 -13.55 20.35
CA GLN A 73 -29.29 -14.96 20.70
C GLN A 73 -30.58 -15.56 20.16
N VAL A 74 -31.65 -14.78 20.05
CA VAL A 74 -32.96 -15.25 19.52
C VAL A 74 -32.81 -15.73 18.07
N HIS A 75 -32.03 -14.99 17.28
CA HIS A 75 -31.71 -15.41 15.92
C HIS A 75 -30.87 -16.73 15.89
N ILE A 76 -29.86 -16.82 16.75
CA ILE A 76 -29.01 -18.03 16.84
C ILE A 76 -29.86 -19.25 17.24
N ASP A 77 -30.78 -19.08 18.22
CA ASP A 77 -31.66 -20.15 18.67
C ASP A 77 -32.64 -20.59 17.58
N SER A 78 -33.19 -19.64 16.81
CA SER A 78 -34.04 -19.94 15.67
C SER A 78 -33.34 -20.78 14.61
N ILE A 79 -32.14 -20.41 14.21
CA ILE A 79 -31.30 -21.18 13.27
C ILE A 79 -30.95 -22.54 13.85
N SER A 80 -30.58 -22.60 15.13
CA SER A 80 -30.27 -23.86 15.85
C SER A 80 -31.45 -24.84 15.85
N GLN A 81 -32.68 -24.35 16.02
CA GLN A 81 -33.88 -25.16 15.94
C GLN A 81 -34.06 -25.77 14.53
N LEU A 82 -33.86 -24.96 13.47
CA LEU A 82 -33.98 -25.44 12.09
C LEU A 82 -32.93 -26.54 11.80
N VAL A 83 -31.69 -26.32 12.19
CA VAL A 83 -30.60 -27.30 12.05
C VAL A 83 -30.93 -28.61 12.81
N LYS A 84 -31.31 -28.52 14.10
CA LYS A 84 -31.54 -29.68 14.95
C LYS A 84 -32.77 -30.47 14.56
N LYS A 85 -33.88 -29.76 14.19
CA LYS A 85 -35.17 -30.39 13.94
C LYS A 85 -35.31 -30.95 12.52
N HIS A 86 -34.75 -30.24 11.52
CA HIS A 86 -34.97 -30.59 10.12
C HIS A 86 -33.70 -31.11 9.43
N GLY A 87 -32.53 -30.88 9.98
CA GLY A 87 -31.24 -31.37 9.43
C GLY A 87 -30.87 -30.68 8.09
N VAL A 88 -31.03 -29.35 8.00
CA VAL A 88 -30.69 -28.58 6.79
C VAL A 88 -29.26 -28.83 6.34
N GLY A 89 -29.03 -28.83 5.02
CA GLY A 89 -27.74 -29.16 4.42
C GLY A 89 -26.66 -28.10 4.57
N GLY A 90 -27.04 -26.83 4.71
CA GLY A 90 -26.06 -25.76 4.78
C GLY A 90 -26.58 -24.44 5.32
N ILE A 91 -25.63 -23.52 5.50
CA ILE A 91 -25.83 -22.15 5.99
C ILE A 91 -25.11 -21.19 5.05
N ILE A 92 -25.78 -20.12 4.64
CA ILE A 92 -25.13 -18.94 4.04
C ILE A 92 -25.02 -17.83 5.08
N PHE A 93 -23.81 -17.39 5.39
CA PHE A 93 -23.57 -16.25 6.25
C PHE A 93 -23.64 -14.92 5.49
N PHE A 94 -24.32 -13.95 6.09
CA PHE A 94 -24.33 -12.56 5.70
C PHE A 94 -23.49 -11.73 6.68
N GLN A 95 -23.95 -10.54 7.10
CA GLN A 95 -23.17 -9.61 7.88
C GLN A 95 -22.78 -10.16 9.28
N GLY A 96 -21.55 -9.78 9.68
CA GLY A 96 -21.03 -10.09 11.01
C GLY A 96 -19.55 -9.86 11.16
N GLY A 97 -18.96 -10.59 12.10
CA GLY A 97 -17.51 -10.58 12.34
C GLY A 97 -16.94 -11.99 12.36
N PRO A 98 -15.65 -12.17 12.03
CA PRO A 98 -15.09 -13.49 11.82
C PRO A 98 -15.11 -14.38 13.08
N VAL A 99 -14.85 -13.83 14.27
CA VAL A 99 -14.93 -14.59 15.54
C VAL A 99 -16.36 -15.00 15.86
N ARG A 100 -17.32 -14.08 15.70
CA ARG A 100 -18.75 -14.38 15.93
C ARG A 100 -19.27 -15.43 14.96
N GLN A 101 -18.90 -15.31 13.68
CA GLN A 101 -19.26 -16.28 12.64
C GLN A 101 -18.67 -17.66 12.92
N ALA A 102 -17.37 -17.75 13.25
CA ALA A 102 -16.72 -19.03 13.58
C ALA A 102 -17.30 -19.67 14.83
N THR A 103 -17.61 -18.87 15.87
CA THR A 103 -18.28 -19.37 17.10
C THR A 103 -19.66 -19.94 16.80
N MET A 104 -20.49 -19.20 16.04
CA MET A 104 -21.81 -19.66 15.63
C MET A 104 -21.72 -20.93 14.76
N THR A 105 -20.76 -20.97 13.82
CA THR A 105 -20.50 -22.17 13.01
C THR A 105 -20.20 -23.37 13.88
N ASN A 106 -19.30 -23.24 14.88
CA ASN A 106 -18.99 -24.33 15.79
C ASN A 106 -20.21 -24.82 16.58
N GLN A 107 -21.06 -23.89 17.05
CA GLN A 107 -22.30 -24.24 17.75
C GLN A 107 -23.27 -25.02 16.85
N LEU A 108 -23.47 -24.55 15.61
CA LEU A 108 -24.39 -25.20 14.67
C LEU A 108 -23.87 -26.55 14.17
N GLN A 109 -22.58 -26.66 13.89
CA GLN A 109 -21.95 -27.91 13.50
C GLN A 109 -22.05 -28.99 14.59
N LYS A 110 -21.93 -28.61 15.88
CA LYS A 110 -22.00 -29.54 17.02
C LYS A 110 -23.38 -30.21 17.15
N ILE A 111 -24.46 -29.52 16.76
CA ILE A 111 -25.84 -30.01 16.87
C ILE A 111 -26.36 -30.62 15.57
N SER A 112 -25.63 -30.49 14.50
CA SER A 112 -26.00 -31.02 13.18
C SER A 112 -25.72 -32.52 13.10
N LYS A 113 -26.66 -33.32 12.58
CA LYS A 113 -26.50 -34.75 12.31
C LYS A 113 -25.52 -35.01 11.16
N VAL A 114 -25.63 -34.22 10.10
CA VAL A 114 -24.68 -34.22 8.96
C VAL A 114 -23.98 -32.88 8.94
N PRO A 115 -22.64 -32.81 8.87
CA PRO A 115 -21.93 -31.56 8.87
C PRO A 115 -22.46 -30.55 7.85
N LEU A 116 -22.65 -29.31 8.29
CA LEU A 116 -23.23 -28.24 7.52
C LEU A 116 -22.24 -27.73 6.46
N MET A 117 -22.68 -27.54 5.24
CA MET A 117 -21.98 -26.78 4.22
C MET A 117 -22.12 -25.28 4.51
N ILE A 118 -21.03 -24.60 4.82
CA ILE A 118 -21.03 -23.17 5.12
C ILE A 118 -20.62 -22.39 3.87
N SER A 119 -21.40 -21.42 3.49
CA SER A 119 -21.15 -20.56 2.33
C SER A 119 -21.18 -19.08 2.67
N LEU A 120 -20.65 -18.27 1.78
CA LEU A 120 -20.60 -16.82 1.90
C LEU A 120 -20.38 -16.21 0.51
N ASP A 121 -20.95 -15.00 0.27
CA ASP A 121 -20.54 -14.17 -0.85
C ASP A 121 -19.24 -13.46 -0.50
N GLY A 122 -18.14 -13.84 -1.15
CA GLY A 122 -16.83 -13.27 -0.93
C GLY A 122 -16.15 -12.82 -2.22
N GLU A 123 -16.85 -12.06 -3.06
CA GLU A 123 -16.35 -11.61 -4.38
C GLU A 123 -15.02 -10.85 -4.25
N TRP A 124 -14.85 -10.09 -3.17
CA TRP A 124 -13.59 -9.44 -2.78
C TRP A 124 -13.09 -9.91 -1.40
N GLY A 125 -13.24 -11.20 -1.14
CA GLY A 125 -12.86 -11.86 0.10
C GLY A 125 -13.88 -11.69 1.22
N LEU A 126 -13.49 -12.11 2.43
CA LEU A 126 -14.36 -12.07 3.62
C LEU A 126 -14.92 -10.68 3.94
N LYS A 127 -14.20 -9.61 3.57
CA LYS A 127 -14.62 -8.21 3.81
C LYS A 127 -15.95 -7.84 3.17
N MET A 128 -16.41 -8.60 2.19
CA MET A 128 -17.75 -8.41 1.61
C MET A 128 -18.85 -8.58 2.66
N ARG A 129 -18.66 -9.48 3.63
CA ARG A 129 -19.66 -9.86 4.63
C ARG A 129 -19.19 -9.70 6.07
N LEU A 130 -17.90 -9.89 6.33
CA LEU A 130 -17.34 -9.91 7.69
C LEU A 130 -16.48 -8.65 7.92
N ASP A 131 -16.71 -7.98 9.04
CA ASP A 131 -15.87 -6.87 9.50
C ASP A 131 -14.43 -7.32 9.81
N SER A 132 -13.53 -6.38 10.07
CA SER A 132 -12.18 -6.64 10.62
C SER A 132 -11.31 -7.63 9.82
N THR A 133 -11.51 -7.68 8.49
CA THR A 133 -10.71 -8.50 7.56
C THR A 133 -10.13 -7.67 6.43
N VAL A 134 -9.04 -8.17 5.81
CA VAL A 134 -8.45 -7.55 4.62
C VAL A 134 -9.49 -7.54 3.48
N ARG A 135 -9.52 -6.42 2.75
CA ARG A 135 -10.32 -6.24 1.56
C ARG A 135 -9.44 -6.37 0.32
N PHE A 136 -9.87 -7.19 -0.64
CA PHE A 136 -9.31 -7.22 -1.98
C PHE A 136 -10.05 -6.22 -2.90
N PRO A 137 -9.46 -5.84 -4.06
CA PRO A 137 -10.13 -4.95 -5.01
C PRO A 137 -11.42 -5.55 -5.57
N TYR A 138 -12.34 -4.69 -6.01
CA TYR A 138 -13.51 -5.10 -6.78
C TYR A 138 -13.12 -5.75 -8.10
N GLN A 139 -13.97 -6.64 -8.63
CA GLN A 139 -13.68 -7.37 -9.85
C GLN A 139 -13.45 -6.45 -11.06
N MET A 140 -14.10 -5.30 -11.16
CA MET A 140 -13.83 -4.32 -12.21
C MET A 140 -12.38 -3.82 -12.18
N ALA A 141 -11.83 -3.54 -10.99
CA ALA A 141 -10.42 -3.21 -10.84
C ALA A 141 -9.52 -4.40 -11.19
N LEU A 142 -9.87 -5.60 -10.75
CA LEU A 142 -9.13 -6.83 -11.09
C LEU A 142 -9.16 -7.12 -12.60
N GLY A 143 -10.22 -6.71 -13.30
CA GLY A 143 -10.32 -6.80 -14.75
C GLY A 143 -9.29 -5.97 -15.51
N ALA A 144 -8.76 -4.92 -14.87
CA ALA A 144 -7.71 -4.06 -15.41
C ALA A 144 -6.29 -4.66 -15.32
N ILE A 145 -6.09 -5.70 -14.53
CA ILE A 145 -4.78 -6.35 -14.31
C ILE A 145 -4.41 -7.21 -15.53
N GLU A 146 -3.19 -7.14 -16.00
CA GLU A 146 -2.71 -7.99 -17.11
C GLU A 146 -2.24 -9.39 -16.64
N ASP A 147 -1.61 -9.49 -15.46
CA ASP A 147 -1.08 -10.75 -14.90
C ASP A 147 -2.17 -11.55 -14.15
N GLU A 148 -2.65 -12.60 -14.76
CA GLU A 148 -3.65 -13.51 -14.16
C GLU A 148 -3.14 -14.29 -12.94
N ASN A 149 -1.82 -14.49 -12.79
CA ASN A 149 -1.28 -15.17 -11.61
C ASN A 149 -1.64 -14.44 -10.32
N LEU A 150 -1.76 -13.12 -10.35
CA LEU A 150 -2.20 -12.33 -9.20
C LEU A 150 -3.62 -12.70 -8.74
N LEU A 151 -4.50 -13.05 -9.67
CA LEU A 151 -5.86 -13.46 -9.36
C LEU A 151 -5.90 -14.90 -8.83
N TYR A 152 -5.00 -15.77 -9.30
CA TYR A 152 -4.80 -17.09 -8.72
C TYR A 152 -4.30 -16.99 -7.27
N GLU A 153 -3.26 -16.19 -7.01
CA GLU A 153 -2.75 -15.90 -5.65
C GLU A 153 -3.86 -15.33 -4.74
N MET A 154 -4.74 -14.47 -5.29
CA MET A 154 -5.90 -13.95 -4.56
C MET A 154 -6.89 -15.05 -4.21
N GLY A 155 -7.19 -15.93 -5.17
CA GLY A 155 -8.06 -17.10 -4.95
C GLY A 155 -7.51 -18.03 -3.87
N GLU A 156 -6.21 -18.33 -3.91
CA GLU A 156 -5.49 -19.09 -2.88
C GLU A 156 -5.63 -18.44 -1.50
N GLU A 157 -5.36 -17.12 -1.39
CA GLU A 157 -5.42 -16.40 -0.12
C GLU A 157 -6.86 -16.36 0.44
N ILE A 158 -7.86 -16.13 -0.43
CA ILE A 158 -9.27 -16.17 -0.04
C ILE A 158 -9.66 -17.58 0.42
N ALA A 159 -9.22 -18.63 -0.28
CA ALA A 159 -9.48 -20.00 0.14
C ALA A 159 -8.87 -20.30 1.52
N TRP A 160 -7.65 -19.84 1.77
CA TRP A 160 -7.04 -19.97 3.08
C TRP A 160 -7.85 -19.27 4.17
N GLN A 161 -8.32 -18.03 3.93
CA GLN A 161 -9.14 -17.27 4.87
C GLN A 161 -10.50 -17.94 5.11
N PHE A 162 -11.13 -18.45 4.06
CA PHE A 162 -12.41 -19.17 4.12
C PHE A 162 -12.27 -20.42 4.97
N ARG A 163 -11.29 -21.27 4.69
CA ARG A 163 -11.02 -22.47 5.50
C ARG A 163 -10.68 -22.13 6.95
N ARG A 164 -9.94 -21.04 7.19
CA ARG A 164 -9.60 -20.59 8.56
C ARG A 164 -10.84 -20.15 9.36
N THR A 165 -11.89 -19.69 8.68
CA THR A 165 -13.20 -19.33 9.27
C THR A 165 -14.24 -20.46 9.17
N GLY A 166 -13.88 -21.62 8.60
CA GLY A 166 -14.79 -22.75 8.42
C GLY A 166 -15.84 -22.52 7.32
N VAL A 167 -15.53 -21.69 6.33
CA VAL A 167 -16.35 -21.49 5.13
C VAL A 167 -15.86 -22.42 4.03
N HIS A 168 -16.78 -23.06 3.32
CA HIS A 168 -16.51 -24.13 2.34
C HIS A 168 -16.83 -23.73 0.90
N VAL A 169 -17.80 -22.83 0.71
CA VAL A 169 -18.27 -22.37 -0.61
C VAL A 169 -18.17 -20.85 -0.68
N ASN A 170 -17.52 -20.35 -1.72
CA ASN A 170 -17.56 -18.94 -2.10
C ASN A 170 -18.46 -18.75 -3.31
N PHE A 171 -19.54 -17.95 -3.17
CA PHE A 171 -20.34 -17.54 -4.30
C PHE A 171 -19.62 -16.45 -5.12
N ALA A 172 -18.53 -16.87 -5.75
CA ALA A 172 -17.63 -16.14 -6.64
C ALA A 172 -16.89 -17.15 -7.55
N PRO A 173 -16.41 -16.75 -8.73
CA PRO A 173 -16.42 -15.40 -9.31
C PRO A 173 -17.75 -15.00 -9.94
N VAL A 174 -17.96 -13.67 -10.08
CA VAL A 174 -18.97 -13.13 -10.98
C VAL A 174 -18.40 -13.19 -12.40
N VAL A 175 -19.05 -13.98 -13.26
CA VAL A 175 -18.63 -14.18 -14.66
C VAL A 175 -19.51 -13.45 -15.68
N ASP A 176 -20.45 -12.65 -15.17
CA ASP A 176 -21.30 -11.79 -15.99
C ASP A 176 -20.47 -10.80 -16.79
N ILE A 177 -20.71 -10.72 -18.10
CA ILE A 177 -20.04 -9.77 -19.00
C ILE A 177 -20.81 -8.46 -18.96
N ASN A 178 -20.21 -7.40 -18.42
CA ASN A 178 -20.91 -6.13 -18.19
C ASN A 178 -20.96 -5.27 -19.46
N ASN A 179 -21.88 -5.61 -20.36
CA ASN A 179 -22.10 -4.87 -21.61
C ASN A 179 -22.95 -3.61 -21.42
N ASN A 180 -23.60 -3.43 -20.28
CA ASN A 180 -24.44 -2.31 -19.95
C ASN A 180 -23.82 -1.47 -18.83
N ALA A 181 -23.34 -0.26 -19.15
CA ALA A 181 -22.77 0.67 -18.17
C ALA A 181 -23.76 1.09 -17.07
N ASN A 182 -25.07 1.03 -17.36
CA ASN A 182 -26.15 1.38 -16.44
C ASN A 182 -26.67 0.18 -15.63
N ASN A 183 -26.04 -0.99 -15.75
CA ASN A 183 -26.46 -2.17 -14.98
C ASN A 183 -26.43 -1.88 -13.47
N PRO A 184 -27.59 -1.97 -12.77
CA PRO A 184 -27.69 -1.57 -11.37
C PRO A 184 -27.10 -2.61 -10.40
N VAL A 185 -26.84 -3.84 -10.87
CA VAL A 185 -26.47 -4.99 -10.03
C VAL A 185 -25.02 -5.40 -10.25
N ILE A 186 -24.63 -5.60 -11.50
CA ILE A 186 -23.34 -6.18 -11.88
C ILE A 186 -22.25 -5.10 -11.86
N GLY A 187 -22.22 -4.18 -12.82
CA GLY A 187 -21.32 -3.03 -12.84
C GLY A 187 -19.90 -3.34 -12.32
N PHE A 188 -19.56 -2.76 -11.19
CA PHE A 188 -18.24 -2.93 -10.55
C PHE A 188 -17.91 -4.36 -10.08
N ARG A 189 -18.91 -5.27 -10.04
CA ARG A 189 -18.75 -6.68 -9.66
C ARG A 189 -18.25 -7.55 -10.81
N SER A 190 -18.32 -7.10 -12.08
CA SER A 190 -17.79 -7.80 -13.26
C SER A 190 -16.32 -7.51 -13.49
N PHE A 191 -15.57 -8.43 -14.12
CA PHE A 191 -14.21 -8.19 -14.62
C PHE A 191 -14.19 -7.33 -15.91
N GLY A 192 -15.33 -6.90 -16.43
CA GLY A 192 -15.45 -6.03 -17.58
C GLY A 192 -16.42 -6.52 -18.66
N GLU A 193 -16.27 -5.96 -19.86
CA GLU A 193 -17.14 -6.25 -21.02
C GLU A 193 -16.55 -7.23 -22.03
N ASP A 194 -15.29 -7.60 -21.86
CA ASP A 194 -14.60 -8.52 -22.76
C ASP A 194 -14.74 -9.96 -22.27
N LYS A 195 -15.45 -10.81 -23.03
CA LYS A 195 -15.70 -12.20 -22.65
C LYS A 195 -14.43 -13.01 -22.40
N GLU A 196 -13.36 -12.76 -23.17
CA GLU A 196 -12.08 -13.45 -23.00
C GLU A 196 -11.39 -13.01 -21.72
N ASN A 197 -11.36 -11.69 -21.44
CA ASN A 197 -10.79 -11.14 -20.20
C ASN A 197 -11.55 -11.65 -18.97
N VAL A 198 -12.90 -11.57 -19.01
CA VAL A 198 -13.77 -12.10 -17.94
C VAL A 198 -13.47 -13.57 -17.68
N THR A 199 -13.35 -14.35 -18.75
CA THR A 199 -13.06 -15.80 -18.67
C THR A 199 -11.70 -16.07 -18.03
N ARG A 200 -10.60 -15.45 -18.51
CA ARG A 200 -9.26 -15.67 -17.96
C ARG A 200 -9.17 -15.29 -16.48
N LYS A 201 -9.73 -14.12 -16.12
CA LYS A 201 -9.72 -13.63 -14.73
C LYS A 201 -10.54 -14.54 -13.80
N SER A 202 -11.74 -14.91 -14.25
CA SER A 202 -12.60 -15.84 -13.49
C SER A 202 -11.96 -17.22 -13.34
N MET A 203 -11.31 -17.72 -14.39
CA MET A 203 -10.58 -19.00 -14.38
C MET A 203 -9.48 -19.00 -13.32
N ALA A 204 -8.62 -17.98 -13.32
CA ALA A 204 -7.53 -17.87 -12.36
C ALA A 204 -8.06 -17.79 -10.92
N TYR A 205 -9.10 -16.99 -10.68
CA TYR A 205 -9.72 -16.86 -9.35
C TYR A 205 -10.36 -18.19 -8.90
N MET A 206 -11.14 -18.85 -9.78
CA MET A 206 -11.74 -20.16 -9.53
C MET A 206 -10.68 -21.21 -9.17
N LYS A 207 -9.63 -21.36 -10.00
CA LYS A 207 -8.55 -22.33 -9.76
C LYS A 207 -7.85 -22.07 -8.44
N GLY A 208 -7.48 -20.82 -8.14
CA GLY A 208 -6.89 -20.47 -6.85
C GLY A 208 -7.72 -20.89 -5.65
N MET A 209 -9.05 -20.80 -5.73
CA MET A 209 -9.93 -21.29 -4.67
C MET A 209 -10.03 -22.82 -4.62
N GLN A 210 -10.32 -23.46 -5.75
CA GLN A 210 -10.61 -24.89 -5.80
C GLN A 210 -9.39 -25.76 -5.53
N ASP A 211 -8.22 -25.40 -6.03
CA ASP A 211 -6.94 -26.06 -5.74
C ASP A 211 -6.60 -26.04 -4.23
N HIS A 212 -7.22 -25.10 -3.49
CA HIS A 212 -7.04 -24.97 -2.03
C HIS A 212 -8.28 -25.34 -1.21
N GLY A 213 -9.20 -26.13 -1.79
CA GLY A 213 -10.29 -26.80 -1.09
C GLY A 213 -11.48 -25.91 -0.71
N VAL A 214 -11.73 -24.82 -1.45
CA VAL A 214 -12.94 -24.00 -1.36
C VAL A 214 -13.69 -24.04 -2.68
N LEU A 215 -14.97 -24.40 -2.63
CA LEU A 215 -15.81 -24.52 -3.81
C LEU A 215 -16.12 -23.14 -4.40
N ALA A 216 -15.73 -22.92 -5.64
CA ALA A 216 -16.09 -21.74 -6.41
C ALA A 216 -17.47 -21.89 -7.03
N SER A 217 -18.21 -20.78 -7.18
CA SER A 217 -19.53 -20.75 -7.83
C SER A 217 -19.58 -19.63 -8.88
N ALA A 218 -19.59 -20.01 -10.15
CA ALA A 218 -19.76 -19.03 -11.22
C ALA A 218 -21.19 -18.49 -11.23
N LYS A 219 -21.33 -17.17 -11.31
CA LYS A 219 -22.63 -16.50 -11.23
C LYS A 219 -22.70 -15.26 -12.13
N HIS A 220 -23.89 -14.93 -12.63
CA HIS A 220 -25.23 -15.49 -12.40
C HIS A 220 -25.72 -16.10 -13.70
N PHE A 221 -25.81 -17.44 -13.76
CA PHE A 221 -26.20 -18.16 -14.98
C PHE A 221 -27.65 -17.81 -15.39
N PRO A 222 -27.93 -17.59 -16.68
CA PRO A 222 -27.03 -17.70 -17.85
C PRO A 222 -26.34 -16.38 -18.28
N GLY A 223 -26.25 -15.36 -17.42
CA GLY A 223 -25.57 -14.10 -17.63
C GLY A 223 -26.45 -12.88 -17.33
N HIS A 224 -26.06 -12.09 -16.31
CA HIS A 224 -26.81 -10.94 -15.78
C HIS A 224 -26.19 -9.59 -16.19
N GLY A 225 -25.14 -9.60 -17.03
CA GLY A 225 -24.31 -8.42 -17.30
C GLY A 225 -24.95 -7.34 -18.17
N ASP A 226 -26.06 -7.63 -18.86
CA ASP A 226 -26.71 -6.71 -19.78
C ASP A 226 -28.21 -6.47 -19.40
N THR A 227 -28.46 -6.36 -18.10
CA THR A 227 -29.81 -6.09 -17.57
C THR A 227 -29.92 -4.67 -17.04
N ASP A 228 -31.14 -4.11 -17.04
CA ASP A 228 -31.48 -2.74 -16.55
C ASP A 228 -32.34 -2.75 -15.30
N VAL A 229 -32.74 -3.92 -14.83
CA VAL A 229 -33.57 -4.10 -13.65
C VAL A 229 -32.80 -4.85 -12.59
N ASP A 230 -32.87 -4.38 -11.35
CA ASP A 230 -32.30 -5.07 -10.19
C ASP A 230 -33.19 -6.25 -9.79
N SER A 231 -32.67 -7.48 -9.88
CA SER A 231 -33.34 -8.73 -9.53
C SER A 231 -33.74 -8.83 -8.06
N HIS A 232 -33.19 -7.98 -7.16
CA HIS A 232 -33.66 -7.87 -5.79
C HIS A 232 -35.07 -7.24 -5.67
N TYR A 233 -35.47 -6.43 -6.64
CA TYR A 233 -36.76 -5.70 -6.62
C TYR A 233 -37.72 -6.11 -7.72
N GLY A 234 -37.24 -6.63 -8.85
CA GLY A 234 -38.04 -7.03 -10.00
C GLY A 234 -37.45 -8.19 -10.79
N LEU A 235 -38.21 -8.75 -11.74
CA LEU A 235 -37.72 -9.79 -12.62
C LEU A 235 -37.11 -9.17 -13.90
N PRO A 236 -35.79 -9.17 -14.08
CA PRO A 236 -35.15 -8.67 -15.30
C PRO A 236 -35.54 -9.53 -16.52
N VAL A 237 -35.66 -8.91 -17.68
CA VAL A 237 -35.94 -9.61 -18.94
C VAL A 237 -34.79 -9.40 -19.92
N LEU A 238 -34.25 -10.49 -20.47
CA LEU A 238 -33.25 -10.44 -21.55
C LEU A 238 -33.88 -10.83 -22.88
N HIS A 239 -33.96 -9.89 -23.82
CA HIS A 239 -34.53 -10.03 -25.13
C HIS A 239 -33.54 -10.49 -26.22
N PHE A 240 -32.44 -11.17 -25.84
CA PHE A 240 -31.42 -11.61 -26.80
C PHE A 240 -31.79 -12.95 -27.44
N SER A 241 -31.31 -13.17 -28.69
CA SER A 241 -31.41 -14.45 -29.33
C SER A 241 -30.55 -15.53 -28.67
N LYS A 242 -30.91 -16.80 -28.77
CA LYS A 242 -30.09 -17.91 -28.24
C LYS A 242 -28.67 -17.88 -28.81
N LYS A 243 -28.47 -17.49 -30.06
CA LYS A 243 -27.15 -17.36 -30.68
C LYS A 243 -26.29 -16.32 -29.94
N ARG A 244 -26.84 -15.13 -29.66
CA ARG A 244 -26.13 -14.07 -28.91
C ARG A 244 -25.74 -14.54 -27.51
N LEU A 245 -26.67 -15.20 -26.79
CA LEU A 245 -26.41 -15.76 -25.48
C LEU A 245 -25.27 -16.78 -25.51
N GLN A 246 -25.24 -17.67 -26.51
CA GLN A 246 -24.18 -18.67 -26.68
C GLN A 246 -22.82 -18.06 -26.99
N GLU A 247 -22.77 -16.98 -27.78
CA GLU A 247 -21.52 -16.34 -28.21
C GLU A 247 -20.91 -15.44 -27.15
N ILE A 248 -21.70 -14.88 -26.23
CA ILE A 248 -21.27 -13.92 -25.26
C ILE A 248 -21.55 -14.38 -23.82
N GLU A 249 -22.80 -14.37 -23.37
CA GLU A 249 -23.13 -14.55 -21.95
C GLU A 249 -22.74 -15.94 -21.42
N LEU A 250 -22.96 -16.99 -22.22
CA LEU A 250 -22.66 -18.39 -21.86
C LEU A 250 -21.18 -18.76 -22.08
N TYR A 251 -20.41 -17.93 -22.77
CA TYR A 251 -19.02 -18.23 -23.10
C TYR A 251 -18.14 -18.46 -21.87
N PRO A 252 -18.10 -17.57 -20.87
CA PRO A 252 -17.26 -17.79 -19.69
C PRO A 252 -17.73 -19.00 -18.87
N PHE A 253 -19.03 -19.24 -18.75
CA PHE A 253 -19.54 -20.42 -18.05
C PHE A 253 -19.03 -21.71 -18.70
N ARG A 254 -19.12 -21.83 -20.01
CA ARG A 254 -18.64 -23.00 -20.75
C ARG A 254 -17.16 -23.25 -20.52
N LYS A 255 -16.34 -22.18 -20.58
CA LYS A 255 -14.88 -22.28 -20.38
C LYS A 255 -14.50 -22.68 -18.95
N LEU A 256 -15.19 -22.18 -17.95
CA LEU A 256 -14.97 -22.57 -16.57
C LEU A 256 -15.42 -24.02 -16.31
N MET A 257 -16.52 -24.46 -16.93
CA MET A 257 -16.98 -25.84 -16.84
C MET A 257 -15.97 -26.81 -17.46
N GLU A 258 -15.42 -26.49 -18.65
CA GLU A 258 -14.35 -27.27 -19.30
C GLU A 258 -13.11 -27.41 -18.36
N ALA A 259 -12.90 -26.47 -17.43
CA ALA A 259 -11.80 -26.43 -16.46
C ALA A 259 -12.19 -26.92 -15.05
N GLY A 260 -13.29 -27.67 -14.89
CA GLY A 260 -13.65 -28.31 -13.62
C GLY A 260 -14.36 -27.40 -12.63
N LEU A 261 -15.15 -26.43 -13.10
CA LEU A 261 -15.94 -25.57 -12.22
C LEU A 261 -16.83 -26.39 -11.27
N GLY A 262 -16.71 -26.17 -9.98
CA GLY A 262 -17.40 -26.95 -8.95
C GLY A 262 -18.87 -26.59 -8.78
N SER A 263 -19.26 -25.31 -8.93
CA SER A 263 -20.68 -24.96 -8.84
C SER A 263 -21.06 -23.76 -9.71
N VAL A 264 -22.35 -23.67 -10.00
CA VAL A 264 -23.00 -22.59 -10.76
C VAL A 264 -24.18 -22.08 -9.94
N MET A 265 -24.35 -20.75 -9.89
CA MET A 265 -25.55 -20.12 -9.32
C MET A 265 -26.46 -19.62 -10.46
N VAL A 266 -27.70 -20.05 -10.45
CA VAL A 266 -28.70 -19.67 -11.47
C VAL A 266 -29.47 -18.44 -11.02
N ALA A 267 -29.47 -17.40 -11.84
CA ALA A 267 -30.10 -16.12 -11.60
C ALA A 267 -31.64 -16.16 -11.65
N HIS A 268 -32.26 -15.06 -11.15
CA HIS A 268 -33.69 -14.82 -11.35
C HIS A 268 -33.93 -13.86 -12.52
N MET A 269 -33.99 -14.38 -13.75
CA MET A 269 -34.21 -13.61 -14.96
C MET A 269 -35.20 -14.30 -15.89
N ASN A 270 -36.01 -13.54 -16.61
CA ASN A 270 -36.84 -14.07 -17.69
C ASN A 270 -36.09 -13.95 -19.03
N ILE A 271 -35.95 -15.05 -19.74
CA ILE A 271 -35.22 -15.12 -21.03
C ILE A 271 -36.07 -15.81 -22.07
N PRO A 272 -36.95 -15.06 -22.78
CA PRO A 272 -37.95 -15.63 -23.70
C PRO A 272 -37.34 -16.49 -24.83
N ALA A 273 -36.09 -16.24 -25.22
CA ALA A 273 -35.38 -17.03 -26.23
C ALA A 273 -34.98 -18.43 -25.75
N LEU A 274 -34.94 -18.69 -24.46
CA LEU A 274 -34.62 -19.97 -23.83
C LEU A 274 -35.84 -20.66 -23.25
N ASP A 275 -36.79 -19.90 -22.70
CA ASP A 275 -38.08 -20.37 -22.21
C ASP A 275 -39.13 -19.27 -22.43
N SER A 276 -40.09 -19.54 -23.28
CA SER A 276 -41.13 -18.58 -23.69
C SER A 276 -42.23 -18.38 -22.63
N THR A 277 -42.16 -19.07 -21.50
CA THR A 277 -43.15 -18.94 -20.40
C THR A 277 -43.08 -17.53 -19.83
N LEU A 278 -44.21 -16.86 -19.85
CA LEU A 278 -44.32 -15.46 -19.42
C LEU A 278 -43.98 -15.31 -17.91
N ASN A 279 -43.12 -14.36 -17.61
CA ASN A 279 -42.69 -14.04 -16.23
C ASN A 279 -42.11 -15.24 -15.45
N LEU A 280 -41.59 -16.26 -16.11
CA LEU A 280 -40.88 -17.35 -15.46
C LEU A 280 -39.41 -17.01 -15.29
N ALA A 281 -38.90 -17.07 -14.05
CA ALA A 281 -37.50 -16.87 -13.75
C ALA A 281 -36.65 -18.08 -14.22
N SER A 282 -35.43 -17.83 -14.70
CA SER A 282 -34.50 -18.89 -15.17
C SER A 282 -34.27 -19.96 -14.09
N THR A 283 -34.21 -19.59 -12.81
CA THR A 283 -34.11 -20.52 -11.68
C THR A 283 -35.25 -21.53 -11.60
N LEU A 284 -36.44 -21.18 -12.13
CA LEU A 284 -37.64 -22.01 -12.10
C LEU A 284 -37.92 -22.69 -13.46
N SER A 285 -37.03 -22.48 -14.45
CA SER A 285 -37.22 -22.97 -15.84
C SER A 285 -36.48 -24.30 -16.05
N HIS A 286 -37.22 -25.39 -16.25
CA HIS A 286 -36.64 -26.67 -16.60
C HIS A 286 -35.84 -26.61 -17.93
N PRO A 287 -36.32 -25.94 -19.02
CA PRO A 287 -35.52 -25.75 -20.23
C PRO A 287 -34.15 -25.06 -19.98
N ILE A 288 -34.06 -24.16 -19.01
CA ILE A 288 -32.82 -23.44 -18.74
C ILE A 288 -31.90 -24.26 -17.80
N VAL A 289 -32.41 -24.73 -16.67
CA VAL A 289 -31.57 -25.41 -15.67
C VAL A 289 -31.22 -26.84 -16.11
N THR A 290 -32.16 -27.59 -16.55
CA THR A 290 -31.92 -28.96 -17.02
C THR A 290 -31.51 -28.97 -18.48
N GLY A 291 -32.35 -28.46 -19.37
CA GLY A 291 -32.12 -28.56 -20.81
C GLY A 291 -30.85 -27.86 -21.28
N LEU A 292 -30.67 -26.59 -20.95
CA LEU A 292 -29.47 -25.84 -21.38
C LEU A 292 -28.23 -26.15 -20.54
N LEU A 293 -28.30 -25.99 -19.20
CA LEU A 293 -27.11 -26.09 -18.35
C LEU A 293 -26.62 -27.54 -18.24
N LYS A 294 -27.52 -28.49 -17.89
CA LYS A 294 -27.10 -29.88 -17.63
C LYS A 294 -26.98 -30.71 -18.91
N GLU A 295 -27.95 -30.64 -19.82
CA GLU A 295 -27.96 -31.50 -21.01
C GLU A 295 -27.17 -30.90 -22.17
N GLU A 296 -27.48 -29.67 -22.61
CA GLU A 296 -26.81 -29.07 -23.79
C GLU A 296 -25.35 -28.70 -23.51
N MET A 297 -25.07 -28.11 -22.29
CA MET A 297 -23.72 -27.71 -21.90
C MET A 297 -22.95 -28.82 -21.15
N GLY A 298 -23.62 -29.93 -20.76
CA GLY A 298 -22.98 -31.09 -20.12
C GLY A 298 -22.48 -30.84 -18.73
N TYR A 299 -23.10 -29.91 -17.96
CA TYR A 299 -22.63 -29.57 -16.64
C TYR A 299 -23.05 -30.57 -15.56
N GLU A 300 -22.08 -31.19 -14.90
CA GLU A 300 -22.29 -32.21 -13.87
C GLU A 300 -22.12 -31.67 -12.42
N GLY A 301 -21.61 -30.44 -12.25
CA GLY A 301 -21.36 -29.84 -10.94
C GLY A 301 -22.63 -29.46 -10.18
N LEU A 302 -22.47 -28.88 -8.97
CA LEU A 302 -23.57 -28.41 -8.14
C LEU A 302 -24.22 -27.17 -8.75
N VAL A 303 -25.55 -27.15 -8.75
CA VAL A 303 -26.35 -26.04 -9.20
C VAL A 303 -27.10 -25.43 -8.01
N PHE A 304 -26.75 -24.21 -7.68
CA PHE A 304 -27.42 -23.41 -6.64
C PHE A 304 -28.48 -22.52 -7.28
N THR A 305 -29.59 -22.32 -6.61
CA THR A 305 -30.48 -21.17 -6.92
C THR A 305 -29.78 -19.88 -6.48
N ASP A 306 -30.08 -18.74 -7.08
CA ASP A 306 -29.96 -17.46 -6.39
C ASP A 306 -30.94 -17.41 -5.23
N ALA A 307 -30.88 -16.39 -4.38
CA ALA A 307 -31.61 -16.33 -3.12
C ALA A 307 -33.14 -16.32 -3.32
N LEU A 308 -33.81 -17.37 -2.90
CA LEU A 308 -35.26 -17.57 -3.13
C LEU A 308 -36.15 -16.54 -2.42
N ASN A 309 -35.61 -15.77 -1.48
CA ASN A 309 -36.33 -14.67 -0.83
C ASN A 309 -36.33 -13.35 -1.65
N MET A 310 -35.67 -13.30 -2.81
CA MET A 310 -35.65 -12.11 -3.67
C MET A 310 -37.02 -11.86 -4.32
N GLN A 311 -37.43 -10.57 -4.43
CA GLN A 311 -38.74 -10.17 -4.96
C GLN A 311 -38.99 -10.60 -6.40
N ALA A 312 -37.93 -10.85 -7.17
CA ALA A 312 -38.04 -11.37 -8.53
C ALA A 312 -38.81 -12.69 -8.61
N VAL A 313 -38.82 -13.49 -7.55
CA VAL A 313 -39.52 -14.80 -7.49
C VAL A 313 -40.48 -14.91 -6.28
N ALA A 314 -40.09 -14.40 -5.10
CA ALA A 314 -40.84 -14.58 -3.87
C ALA A 314 -42.27 -13.99 -3.90
N LYS A 315 -42.51 -12.95 -4.69
CA LYS A 315 -43.82 -12.33 -4.83
C LYS A 315 -44.81 -13.15 -5.67
N PHE A 316 -44.34 -14.13 -6.44
CA PHE A 316 -45.19 -14.89 -7.35
C PHE A 316 -45.62 -16.26 -6.79
N TYR A 317 -44.86 -16.79 -5.83
CA TYR A 317 -45.10 -18.13 -5.30
C TYR A 317 -45.03 -18.12 -3.76
N PRO A 318 -45.93 -18.82 -3.06
CA PRO A 318 -45.78 -18.96 -1.62
C PRO A 318 -44.57 -19.79 -1.23
N PRO A 319 -44.03 -19.61 -0.01
CA PRO A 319 -42.96 -20.42 0.53
C PRO A 319 -43.26 -21.92 0.44
N GLY A 320 -42.22 -22.72 0.11
CA GLY A 320 -42.37 -24.17 -0.12
C GLY A 320 -42.72 -24.50 -1.59
N VAL A 321 -43.74 -23.86 -2.14
CA VAL A 321 -44.09 -24.05 -3.57
C VAL A 321 -42.95 -23.53 -4.49
N LEU A 322 -42.39 -22.38 -4.14
CA LEU A 322 -41.25 -21.82 -4.82
C LEU A 322 -40.05 -22.78 -4.79
N ASP A 323 -39.75 -23.34 -3.61
CA ASP A 323 -38.66 -24.29 -3.40
C ASP A 323 -38.83 -25.56 -4.21
N ALA A 324 -40.05 -26.15 -4.21
CA ALA A 324 -40.39 -27.33 -5.02
C ALA A 324 -40.21 -27.05 -6.51
N LYS A 325 -40.73 -25.91 -7.03
CA LYS A 325 -40.53 -25.52 -8.45
C LYS A 325 -39.07 -25.37 -8.82
N ALA A 326 -38.24 -24.76 -7.97
CA ALA A 326 -36.82 -24.61 -8.20
C ALA A 326 -36.09 -25.98 -8.26
N LEU A 327 -36.47 -26.92 -7.38
CA LEU A 327 -35.93 -28.27 -7.40
C LEU A 327 -36.33 -29.03 -8.68
N LEU A 328 -37.60 -28.92 -9.07
CA LEU A 328 -38.17 -29.52 -10.29
C LEU A 328 -37.54 -28.98 -11.57
N ALA A 329 -37.12 -27.69 -11.55
CA ALA A 329 -36.37 -27.10 -12.68
C ALA A 329 -35.00 -27.73 -12.87
N GLY A 330 -34.44 -28.38 -11.84
CA GLY A 330 -33.15 -29.08 -11.91
C GLY A 330 -32.09 -28.58 -10.93
N ASN A 331 -32.31 -27.52 -10.16
CA ASN A 331 -31.34 -27.06 -9.16
C ASN A 331 -31.04 -28.14 -8.12
N ASP A 332 -29.82 -28.12 -7.57
CA ASP A 332 -29.37 -29.11 -6.59
C ASP A 332 -29.48 -28.57 -5.15
N ILE A 333 -29.26 -27.26 -4.95
CA ILE A 333 -29.32 -26.60 -3.62
C ILE A 333 -30.23 -25.36 -3.70
N LEU A 334 -31.16 -25.28 -2.75
CA LEU A 334 -32.14 -24.23 -2.60
C LEU A 334 -31.60 -23.19 -1.60
N LEU A 335 -31.20 -22.01 -2.10
CA LEU A 335 -30.55 -20.98 -1.31
C LEU A 335 -31.56 -19.99 -0.71
N ASN A 336 -31.46 -19.70 0.59
CA ASN A 336 -32.37 -18.79 1.31
C ASN A 336 -33.84 -19.24 1.29
N THR A 337 -34.08 -20.54 1.49
CA THR A 337 -35.42 -21.06 1.73
C THR A 337 -36.11 -20.32 2.89
N MET A 338 -37.29 -19.79 2.65
CA MET A 338 -38.04 -18.96 3.63
C MET A 338 -38.74 -19.77 4.69
N ASP A 339 -39.27 -20.96 4.35
CA ASP A 339 -40.00 -21.87 5.24
C ASP A 339 -39.59 -23.32 4.98
N VAL A 340 -38.60 -23.82 5.79
CA VAL A 340 -38.06 -25.17 5.64
C VAL A 340 -39.11 -26.27 5.77
N PRO A 341 -40.03 -26.26 6.78
CA PRO A 341 -41.10 -27.19 6.87
C PRO A 341 -42.03 -27.22 5.64
N ALA A 342 -42.38 -26.04 5.12
CA ALA A 342 -43.19 -25.94 3.91
C ALA A 342 -42.46 -26.47 2.67
N ALA A 343 -41.17 -26.20 2.52
CA ALA A 343 -40.35 -26.71 1.41
C ALA A 343 -40.30 -28.25 1.42
N ILE A 344 -40.05 -28.85 2.58
CA ILE A 344 -40.03 -30.32 2.73
C ILE A 344 -41.39 -30.89 2.36
N ARG A 345 -42.51 -30.31 2.87
CA ARG A 345 -43.89 -30.77 2.58
C ARG A 345 -44.23 -30.69 1.09
N GLU A 346 -43.94 -29.57 0.42
CA GLU A 346 -44.27 -29.34 -0.97
C GLU A 346 -43.42 -30.22 -1.90
N ILE A 347 -42.17 -30.50 -1.58
CA ILE A 347 -41.28 -31.41 -2.34
C ILE A 347 -41.82 -32.86 -2.18
N LYS A 348 -42.26 -33.27 -0.98
CA LYS A 348 -42.93 -34.58 -0.78
C LYS A 348 -44.23 -34.66 -1.56
N ALA A 349 -45.03 -33.63 -1.57
CA ALA A 349 -46.23 -33.58 -2.40
C ALA A 349 -45.92 -33.70 -3.89
N ALA A 350 -44.81 -33.15 -4.40
CA ALA A 350 -44.37 -33.35 -5.76
C ALA A 350 -43.92 -34.80 -6.03
N LEU A 351 -43.35 -35.52 -5.08
CA LEU A 351 -43.09 -36.97 -5.16
C LEU A 351 -44.40 -37.76 -5.26
N GLU A 352 -45.43 -37.45 -4.44
CA GLU A 352 -46.72 -38.10 -4.46
C GLU A 352 -47.46 -37.88 -5.80
N ARG A 353 -47.23 -36.72 -6.45
CA ARG A 353 -47.75 -36.39 -7.77
C ARG A 353 -46.91 -36.97 -8.91
N HIS A 354 -45.83 -37.70 -8.63
CA HIS A 354 -44.86 -38.23 -9.62
C HIS A 354 -44.21 -37.14 -10.50
N GLU A 355 -44.08 -35.90 -10.00
CA GLU A 355 -43.40 -34.81 -10.69
C GLU A 355 -41.89 -34.94 -10.56
N ILE A 356 -41.41 -35.62 -9.50
CA ILE A 356 -40.02 -36.00 -9.27
C ILE A 356 -40.00 -37.42 -8.65
N THR A 357 -38.91 -38.14 -8.85
CA THR A 357 -38.74 -39.46 -8.21
C THR A 357 -37.76 -39.38 -7.05
N GLN A 358 -37.80 -40.38 -6.15
CA GLN A 358 -36.88 -40.46 -5.01
C GLN A 358 -35.44 -40.63 -5.49
N GLU A 359 -35.20 -41.34 -6.58
CA GLU A 359 -33.89 -41.56 -7.17
C GLU A 359 -33.23 -40.22 -7.53
N VAL A 360 -33.98 -39.28 -8.14
CA VAL A 360 -33.48 -37.93 -8.48
C VAL A 360 -33.12 -37.14 -7.24
N ILE A 361 -33.93 -37.25 -6.16
CA ILE A 361 -33.56 -36.61 -4.86
C ILE A 361 -32.28 -37.23 -4.32
N ASP A 362 -32.19 -38.57 -4.33
CA ASP A 362 -31.03 -39.30 -3.81
C ASP A 362 -29.73 -38.97 -4.57
N GLU A 363 -29.79 -38.85 -5.90
CA GLU A 363 -28.68 -38.44 -6.76
C GLU A 363 -28.20 -37.02 -6.38
N LYS A 364 -29.12 -36.06 -6.21
CA LYS A 364 -28.77 -34.69 -5.77
C LYS A 364 -28.13 -34.70 -4.39
N VAL A 365 -28.69 -35.45 -3.43
CA VAL A 365 -28.14 -35.57 -2.07
C VAL A 365 -26.75 -36.21 -2.09
N LEU A 366 -26.55 -37.27 -2.88
CA LEU A 366 -25.22 -37.90 -3.03
C LEU A 366 -24.20 -36.91 -3.60
N LYS A 367 -24.59 -36.08 -4.58
CA LYS A 367 -23.73 -35.02 -5.11
C LYS A 367 -23.31 -34.02 -4.03
N VAL A 368 -24.27 -33.53 -3.22
CA VAL A 368 -24.02 -32.61 -2.09
C VAL A 368 -23.10 -33.28 -1.05
N LEU A 369 -23.34 -34.54 -0.70
CA LEU A 369 -22.52 -35.26 0.27
C LEU A 369 -21.08 -35.49 -0.23
N LYS A 370 -20.89 -35.81 -1.52
CA LYS A 370 -19.54 -35.89 -2.12
C LYS A 370 -18.80 -34.56 -2.05
N ALA A 371 -19.48 -33.45 -2.34
CA ALA A 371 -18.91 -32.12 -2.21
C ALA A 371 -18.54 -31.81 -0.75
N LYS A 372 -19.38 -32.19 0.21
CA LYS A 372 -19.05 -32.07 1.66
C LYS A 372 -17.80 -32.87 2.03
N ALA A 373 -17.66 -34.11 1.54
CA ALA A 373 -16.47 -34.92 1.77
C ALA A 373 -15.20 -34.28 1.16
N TRP A 374 -15.29 -33.78 -0.08
CA TRP A 374 -14.18 -33.08 -0.71
C TRP A 374 -13.74 -31.82 0.07
N MET A 375 -14.68 -31.11 0.67
CA MET A 375 -14.41 -29.96 1.54
C MET A 375 -13.81 -30.36 2.92
N GLY A 376 -13.69 -31.66 3.21
CA GLY A 376 -13.17 -32.19 4.48
C GLY A 376 -14.19 -32.23 5.62
N LEU A 377 -15.49 -32.14 5.30
CA LEU A 377 -16.55 -32.19 6.30
C LEU A 377 -16.80 -33.60 6.84
N ASP A 378 -16.31 -34.65 6.14
CA ASP A 378 -16.26 -36.02 6.66
C ASP A 378 -15.34 -36.17 7.87
N HIS A 379 -14.41 -35.25 8.07
CA HIS A 379 -13.48 -35.17 9.21
C HIS A 379 -13.54 -33.80 9.89
N TRP A 380 -14.72 -33.17 9.97
CA TRP A 380 -14.91 -31.85 10.53
C TRP A 380 -14.28 -31.68 11.92
N LYS A 381 -13.63 -30.54 12.15
CA LYS A 381 -13.06 -30.14 13.44
C LYS A 381 -13.50 -28.72 13.81
N PRO A 382 -13.67 -28.42 15.12
CA PRO A 382 -14.02 -27.08 15.55
C PRO A 382 -12.97 -26.03 15.11
N ILE A 383 -13.47 -24.88 14.68
CA ILE A 383 -12.66 -23.73 14.30
C ILE A 383 -12.01 -23.16 15.55
N LYS A 384 -10.68 -22.98 15.55
CA LYS A 384 -9.96 -22.26 16.60
C LYS A 384 -10.20 -20.77 16.43
N THR A 385 -10.72 -20.10 17.46
CA THR A 385 -11.03 -18.68 17.46
C THR A 385 -9.89 -17.80 17.96
N ASP A 386 -8.91 -18.40 18.66
CA ASP A 386 -7.72 -17.71 19.14
C ASP A 386 -6.93 -17.14 17.95
N ASN A 387 -6.50 -15.90 18.07
CA ASN A 387 -5.74 -15.13 17.04
C ASN A 387 -6.44 -15.02 15.67
N LEU A 388 -7.72 -15.40 15.54
CA LEU A 388 -8.39 -15.48 14.27
C LEU A 388 -8.33 -14.18 13.46
N ILE A 389 -8.54 -13.02 14.11
CA ILE A 389 -8.48 -11.70 13.43
C ILE A 389 -7.04 -11.43 12.95
N ALA A 390 -6.03 -11.72 13.74
CA ALA A 390 -4.62 -11.54 13.37
C ALA A 390 -4.25 -12.40 12.16
N ASP A 391 -4.65 -13.67 12.20
CA ASP A 391 -4.42 -14.63 11.12
C ASP A 391 -5.05 -14.18 9.80
N LEU A 392 -6.30 -13.68 9.83
CA LEU A 392 -7.01 -13.19 8.64
C LEU A 392 -6.44 -11.88 8.07
N ASN A 393 -5.68 -11.12 8.89
CA ASN A 393 -5.03 -9.88 8.51
C ASN A 393 -3.50 -10.01 8.42
N ARG A 394 -3.01 -11.21 8.12
CA ARG A 394 -1.57 -11.49 8.01
C ARG A 394 -0.89 -10.62 6.95
N PRO A 395 0.40 -10.37 7.10
CA PRO A 395 1.16 -9.52 6.18
C PRO A 395 1.02 -9.93 4.70
N LYS A 396 1.06 -11.25 4.39
CA LYS A 396 0.83 -11.78 3.02
C LYS A 396 -0.48 -11.26 2.41
N ALA A 397 -1.58 -11.26 3.18
CA ALA A 397 -2.89 -10.81 2.69
C ALA A 397 -2.91 -9.30 2.37
N ARG A 398 -2.29 -8.48 3.24
CA ARG A 398 -2.18 -7.03 3.04
C ARG A 398 -1.32 -6.70 1.83
N TYR A 399 -0.15 -7.32 1.73
CA TYR A 399 0.75 -7.15 0.61
C TYR A 399 0.09 -7.55 -0.72
N LEU A 400 -0.62 -8.68 -0.76
CA LEU A 400 -1.35 -9.12 -1.95
C LEU A 400 -2.46 -8.12 -2.33
N SER A 401 -3.22 -7.60 -1.36
CA SER A 401 -4.20 -6.53 -1.61
C SER A 401 -3.54 -5.27 -2.20
N ARG A 402 -2.36 -4.87 -1.70
CA ARG A 402 -1.56 -3.77 -2.25
C ARG A 402 -1.10 -4.06 -3.68
N LYS A 403 -0.55 -5.25 -3.94
CA LYS A 403 -0.06 -5.69 -5.24
C LYS A 403 -1.16 -5.67 -6.30
N LEU A 404 -2.34 -6.24 -5.97
CA LEU A 404 -3.52 -6.23 -6.83
C LEU A 404 -4.04 -4.81 -7.09
N THR A 405 -4.13 -3.98 -6.05
CA THR A 405 -4.56 -2.60 -6.20
C THR A 405 -3.60 -1.83 -7.10
N SER A 406 -2.29 -1.94 -6.87
CA SER A 406 -1.27 -1.29 -7.69
C SER A 406 -1.36 -1.69 -9.16
N ALA A 407 -1.44 -3.00 -9.45
CA ALA A 407 -1.51 -3.54 -10.80
C ALA A 407 -2.80 -3.14 -11.56
N SER A 408 -3.87 -2.77 -10.82
CA SER A 408 -5.13 -2.33 -11.44
C SER A 408 -5.14 -0.86 -11.84
N LEU A 409 -4.31 0.00 -11.21
CA LEU A 409 -4.35 1.44 -11.46
C LEU A 409 -4.01 1.76 -12.91
N THR A 410 -4.88 2.53 -13.57
CA THR A 410 -4.81 2.75 -15.00
C THR A 410 -4.52 4.22 -15.32
N LEU A 411 -3.37 4.50 -15.89
CA LEU A 411 -3.00 5.81 -16.41
C LEU A 411 -3.59 5.96 -17.83
N LEU A 412 -4.60 6.83 -17.99
CA LEU A 412 -5.32 7.01 -19.24
C LEU A 412 -4.74 8.12 -20.13
N ARG A 413 -4.15 9.14 -19.51
CA ARG A 413 -3.51 10.27 -20.21
C ARG A 413 -2.22 10.65 -19.50
N ASN A 414 -1.22 11.01 -20.30
CA ASN A 414 0.07 11.56 -19.84
C ASN A 414 0.66 12.43 -20.94
N GLU A 415 0.09 13.62 -21.11
CA GLU A 415 0.50 14.55 -22.16
C GLU A 415 1.87 15.16 -21.83
N ASN A 416 2.73 15.21 -22.83
CA ASN A 416 4.09 15.74 -22.73
C ASN A 416 4.96 15.09 -21.63
N ASP A 417 4.71 13.82 -21.30
CA ASP A 417 5.39 13.08 -20.24
C ASP A 417 5.41 13.83 -18.89
N LEU A 418 4.26 14.45 -18.55
CA LEU A 418 4.08 15.19 -17.31
C LEU A 418 4.29 14.31 -16.08
N LEU A 419 3.86 13.05 -16.16
CA LEU A 419 4.05 12.03 -15.12
C LEU A 419 5.19 11.08 -15.48
N PRO A 420 6.10 10.81 -14.54
CA PRO A 420 6.14 11.34 -13.17
C PRO A 420 6.49 12.82 -13.14
N VAL A 421 5.88 13.56 -12.17
CA VAL A 421 6.13 15.00 -12.01
C VAL A 421 7.62 15.27 -11.77
N LYS A 422 8.20 16.16 -12.58
CA LYS A 422 9.63 16.52 -12.57
C LYS A 422 9.81 17.98 -12.14
N GLY A 423 11.05 18.37 -11.82
CA GLY A 423 11.43 19.77 -11.62
C GLY A 423 10.69 20.50 -10.50
N LEU A 424 10.60 19.89 -9.31
CA LEU A 424 9.88 20.44 -8.15
C LEU A 424 10.36 21.83 -7.75
N GLU A 425 11.60 22.18 -8.08
CA GLU A 425 12.21 23.48 -7.82
C GLU A 425 11.70 24.59 -8.75
N ASN A 426 10.97 24.24 -9.81
CA ASN A 426 10.52 25.18 -10.85
C ASN A 426 9.00 25.37 -10.89
N ILE A 427 8.24 24.59 -10.11
CA ILE A 427 6.78 24.58 -10.18
C ILE A 427 6.14 24.71 -8.78
N LYS A 428 5.08 25.50 -8.70
CA LYS A 428 4.20 25.52 -7.53
C LYS A 428 3.04 24.54 -7.76
N ILE A 429 2.89 23.61 -6.83
CA ILE A 429 1.89 22.54 -6.93
C ILE A 429 0.78 22.79 -5.90
N ALA A 430 -0.46 22.80 -6.38
CA ALA A 430 -1.65 22.68 -5.55
C ALA A 430 -2.21 21.27 -5.61
N THR A 431 -2.81 20.82 -4.53
CA THR A 431 -3.64 19.62 -4.50
C THR A 431 -5.08 20.00 -4.21
N LEU A 432 -6.01 19.41 -4.92
CA LEU A 432 -7.43 19.69 -4.78
C LEU A 432 -8.20 18.38 -4.56
N SER A 433 -8.87 18.27 -3.43
CA SER A 433 -9.82 17.18 -3.16
C SER A 433 -11.24 17.65 -3.48
N LEU A 434 -11.83 17.13 -4.58
CA LEU A 434 -13.22 17.37 -4.96
C LEU A 434 -14.10 16.31 -4.31
N GLY A 435 -15.15 16.74 -3.60
CA GLY A 435 -16.06 15.85 -2.88
C GLY A 435 -15.60 15.47 -1.47
N ALA A 436 -14.53 16.11 -0.96
CA ALA A 436 -14.06 15.98 0.41
C ALA A 436 -13.91 17.35 1.09
N ALA A 437 -14.11 17.41 2.40
CA ALA A 437 -14.00 18.63 3.22
C ALA A 437 -12.70 18.71 4.03
N ASP A 438 -11.99 17.59 4.18
CA ASP A 438 -10.78 17.46 4.99
C ASP A 438 -9.64 16.80 4.20
N THR A 439 -8.43 16.84 4.78
CA THR A 439 -7.23 16.23 4.19
C THR A 439 -7.39 14.74 3.95
N THR A 440 -7.31 14.34 2.70
CA THR A 440 -7.46 12.97 2.25
C THR A 440 -6.16 12.18 2.34
N ALA A 441 -6.24 10.84 2.27
CA ALA A 441 -5.05 9.99 2.18
C ALA A 441 -4.25 10.27 0.89
N PHE A 442 -4.92 10.70 -0.19
CA PHE A 442 -4.30 11.15 -1.43
C PHE A 442 -3.38 12.35 -1.19
N GLN A 443 -3.89 13.41 -0.55
CA GLN A 443 -3.11 14.61 -0.25
C GLN A 443 -1.94 14.31 0.70
N LYS A 444 -2.16 13.49 1.73
CA LYS A 444 -1.08 13.02 2.62
C LYS A 444 -0.01 12.24 1.85
N GLY A 445 -0.41 11.38 0.94
CA GLY A 445 0.49 10.62 0.08
C GLY A 445 1.34 11.53 -0.82
N LEU A 446 0.71 12.54 -1.43
CA LEU A 446 1.39 13.53 -2.28
C LEU A 446 2.41 14.35 -1.48
N SER A 447 2.07 14.78 -0.24
CA SER A 447 2.95 15.58 0.62
C SER A 447 4.28 14.90 0.95
N ARG A 448 4.33 13.58 0.90
CA ARG A 448 5.60 12.83 1.07
C ARG A 448 6.64 13.14 -0.02
N TYR A 449 6.22 13.66 -1.17
CA TYR A 449 7.09 13.91 -2.31
C TYR A 449 7.53 15.37 -2.48
N GLY A 450 6.87 16.32 -1.83
CA GLY A 450 7.22 17.71 -1.95
C GLY A 450 6.26 18.64 -1.21
N LYS A 451 6.60 19.92 -1.18
CA LYS A 451 5.77 20.98 -0.57
C LYS A 451 4.59 21.28 -1.47
N MET A 452 3.37 21.19 -0.92
CA MET A 452 2.14 21.42 -1.64
C MET A 452 1.16 22.23 -0.80
N SER A 453 0.28 22.98 -1.48
CA SER A 453 -0.84 23.63 -0.83
C SER A 453 -2.11 22.81 -1.06
N HIS A 454 -2.81 22.50 0.04
CA HIS A 454 -4.01 21.66 0.00
C HIS A 454 -5.27 22.49 -0.07
N PHE A 455 -6.13 22.15 -1.01
CA PHE A 455 -7.44 22.77 -1.22
C PHE A 455 -8.53 21.70 -1.24
N PHE A 456 -9.74 22.13 -0.94
CA PHE A 456 -10.92 21.26 -0.83
C PHE A 456 -12.11 21.93 -1.51
N PHE A 457 -12.97 21.12 -2.10
CA PHE A 457 -14.27 21.52 -2.57
C PHE A 457 -15.28 20.43 -2.20
N PRO A 458 -16.10 20.63 -1.17
CA PRO A 458 -17.07 19.63 -0.73
C PRO A 458 -18.17 19.42 -1.76
N LYS A 459 -18.93 18.34 -1.67
CA LYS A 459 -20.04 18.04 -2.60
C LYS A 459 -21.12 19.11 -2.60
N GLU A 460 -21.35 19.71 -1.46
CA GLU A 460 -22.35 20.76 -1.22
C GLU A 460 -21.82 22.16 -1.55
N GLY A 461 -20.60 22.25 -2.08
CA GLY A 461 -19.94 23.51 -2.40
C GLY A 461 -20.68 24.27 -3.50
N GLY A 462 -20.92 25.55 -3.25
CA GLY A 462 -21.67 26.45 -4.15
C GLY A 462 -20.78 27.24 -5.10
N ILE A 463 -21.41 28.05 -5.96
CA ILE A 463 -20.76 28.88 -6.98
C ILE A 463 -19.78 29.89 -6.36
N GLN A 464 -20.10 30.47 -5.19
CA GLN A 464 -19.19 31.42 -4.53
C GLN A 464 -17.91 30.75 -4.05
N GLU A 465 -18.01 29.58 -3.42
CA GLU A 465 -16.85 28.80 -2.98
C GLU A 465 -15.97 28.37 -4.17
N LEU A 466 -16.60 28.05 -5.30
CA LEU A 466 -15.90 27.74 -6.55
C LEU A 466 -15.08 28.94 -7.05
N GLN A 467 -15.65 30.15 -7.05
CA GLN A 467 -14.94 31.36 -7.48
C GLN A 467 -13.77 31.69 -6.54
N ASP A 468 -13.97 31.61 -5.24
CA ASP A 468 -12.92 31.84 -4.23
C ASP A 468 -11.79 30.82 -4.36
N LEU A 469 -12.11 29.56 -4.63
CA LEU A 469 -11.14 28.49 -4.86
C LEU A 469 -10.30 28.75 -6.12
N LYS A 470 -10.93 29.13 -7.23
CA LYS A 470 -10.22 29.49 -8.48
C LYS A 470 -9.23 30.65 -8.24
N GLN A 471 -9.64 31.67 -7.51
CA GLN A 471 -8.74 32.76 -7.17
C GLN A 471 -7.54 32.28 -6.36
N LYS A 472 -7.74 31.39 -5.38
CA LYS A 472 -6.64 30.81 -4.58
C LYS A 472 -5.71 29.92 -5.41
N LEU A 473 -6.23 29.25 -6.44
CA LEU A 473 -5.44 28.37 -7.31
C LEU A 473 -4.63 29.13 -8.38
N SER A 474 -4.93 30.39 -8.66
CA SER A 474 -4.32 31.16 -9.75
C SER A 474 -2.79 31.27 -9.73
N ASP A 475 -2.16 31.13 -8.55
CA ASP A 475 -0.70 31.19 -8.38
C ASP A 475 0.04 29.87 -8.67
N PHE A 476 -0.69 28.79 -8.94
CA PHE A 476 -0.13 27.45 -9.12
C PHE A 476 -0.06 27.07 -10.59
N GLN A 477 1.02 26.43 -11.01
CA GLN A 477 1.21 25.95 -12.38
C GLN A 477 0.61 24.56 -12.59
N LEU A 478 0.65 23.73 -11.56
CA LEU A 478 0.15 22.34 -11.58
C LEU A 478 -0.87 22.14 -10.47
N VAL A 479 -2.04 21.60 -10.82
CA VAL A 479 -3.06 21.19 -9.84
C VAL A 479 -3.27 19.68 -9.92
N LEU A 480 -3.03 18.98 -8.80
CA LEU A 480 -3.26 17.55 -8.64
C LEU A 480 -4.63 17.33 -8.01
N VAL A 481 -5.59 16.87 -8.79
CA VAL A 481 -6.99 16.72 -8.39
C VAL A 481 -7.30 15.27 -8.04
N GLY A 482 -7.87 15.06 -6.86
CA GLY A 482 -8.53 13.81 -6.47
C GLY A 482 -10.04 14.00 -6.46
N ILE A 483 -10.78 13.15 -7.15
CA ILE A 483 -12.26 13.14 -7.10
C ILE A 483 -12.70 12.04 -6.16
N HIS A 484 -13.40 12.45 -5.08
CA HIS A 484 -13.73 11.63 -3.92
C HIS A 484 -15.24 11.46 -3.72
N GLY A 485 -15.61 10.49 -2.88
CA GLY A 485 -16.99 10.26 -2.46
C GLY A 485 -17.92 9.85 -3.59
N LEU A 486 -17.39 9.27 -4.67
CA LEU A 486 -18.20 8.82 -5.79
C LEU A 486 -18.99 7.55 -5.44
N GLY A 487 -20.24 7.46 -5.92
CA GLY A 487 -21.04 6.24 -5.87
C GLY A 487 -20.40 5.10 -6.65
N ILE A 488 -20.60 3.86 -6.17
CA ILE A 488 -20.08 2.67 -6.87
C ILE A 488 -21.10 2.05 -7.83
N ARG A 489 -22.38 2.40 -7.72
CA ARG A 489 -23.48 1.88 -8.56
C ARG A 489 -23.91 2.91 -9.58
N ALA A 490 -24.18 2.46 -10.80
CA ALA A 490 -24.82 3.26 -11.83
C ALA A 490 -26.28 3.60 -11.44
N GLY A 491 -26.82 4.68 -11.99
CA GLY A 491 -28.24 5.01 -11.95
C GLY A 491 -28.70 5.98 -10.86
N THR A 492 -27.82 6.49 -10.00
CA THR A 492 -28.17 7.56 -9.04
C THR A 492 -27.25 8.76 -9.17
N ASN A 493 -27.80 9.93 -9.51
CA ASN A 493 -27.12 11.24 -9.50
C ASN A 493 -25.73 11.26 -10.16
N GLN A 494 -25.57 10.69 -11.33
CA GLN A 494 -24.30 10.73 -12.08
C GLN A 494 -23.09 10.31 -11.20
N PHE A 495 -23.23 9.22 -10.44
CA PHE A 495 -22.23 8.76 -9.45
C PHE A 495 -21.91 9.77 -8.32
N GLY A 496 -22.73 10.80 -8.14
CA GLY A 496 -22.53 11.86 -7.15
C GLY A 496 -21.64 13.02 -7.63
N ILE A 497 -21.43 13.13 -8.92
CA ILE A 497 -20.75 14.27 -9.56
C ILE A 497 -21.74 15.42 -9.64
N THR A 498 -21.35 16.60 -9.12
CA THR A 498 -22.21 17.78 -9.15
C THR A 498 -21.92 18.67 -10.36
N PRO A 499 -22.88 19.50 -10.80
CA PRO A 499 -22.66 20.48 -11.86
C PRO A 499 -21.46 21.40 -11.58
N GLU A 500 -21.29 21.82 -10.30
CA GLU A 500 -20.21 22.69 -9.86
C GLU A 500 -18.83 22.02 -10.02
N MET A 501 -18.72 20.72 -9.68
CA MET A 501 -17.50 19.94 -9.93
C MET A 501 -17.15 19.92 -11.42
N ASN A 502 -18.13 19.69 -12.30
CA ASN A 502 -17.92 19.70 -13.75
C ASN A 502 -17.49 21.07 -14.28
N VAL A 503 -18.11 22.15 -13.77
CA VAL A 503 -17.70 23.52 -14.12
C VAL A 503 -16.27 23.76 -13.69
N LEU A 504 -15.92 23.40 -12.45
CA LEU A 504 -14.58 23.62 -11.91
C LEU A 504 -13.49 22.87 -12.70
N ILE A 505 -13.69 21.58 -12.99
CA ILE A 505 -12.72 20.80 -13.77
C ILE A 505 -12.51 21.41 -15.15
N ARG A 506 -13.60 21.72 -15.87
CA ARG A 506 -13.54 22.34 -17.20
C ARG A 506 -12.76 23.68 -17.19
N GLU A 507 -13.05 24.57 -16.22
CA GLU A 507 -12.40 25.86 -16.13
C GLU A 507 -10.93 25.77 -15.70
N LEU A 508 -10.58 24.83 -14.83
CA LEU A 508 -9.19 24.56 -14.45
C LEU A 508 -8.37 24.00 -15.62
N THR A 509 -8.95 23.21 -16.53
CA THR A 509 -8.23 22.70 -17.71
C THR A 509 -7.82 23.80 -18.69
N GLU A 510 -8.49 24.95 -18.66
CA GLU A 510 -8.17 26.09 -19.51
C GLU A 510 -7.03 26.98 -18.97
N SER A 511 -6.78 26.90 -17.67
CA SER A 511 -5.88 27.83 -16.96
C SER A 511 -4.66 27.18 -16.30
N HIS A 512 -4.68 25.85 -16.07
CA HIS A 512 -3.64 25.14 -15.34
C HIS A 512 -3.24 23.84 -16.04
N SER A 513 -2.03 23.35 -15.76
CA SER A 513 -1.72 21.94 -15.96
C SER A 513 -2.45 21.10 -14.91
N LEU A 514 -3.21 20.11 -15.36
CA LEU A 514 -4.11 19.34 -14.50
C LEU A 514 -3.80 17.85 -14.56
N VAL A 515 -3.63 17.23 -13.39
CA VAL A 515 -3.64 15.78 -13.22
C VAL A 515 -4.86 15.39 -12.41
N VAL A 516 -5.73 14.59 -12.98
CA VAL A 516 -6.98 14.16 -12.33
C VAL A 516 -6.90 12.69 -11.99
N SER A 517 -7.22 12.35 -10.74
CA SER A 517 -7.32 10.98 -10.24
C SER A 517 -8.76 10.71 -9.79
N VAL A 518 -9.41 9.70 -10.38
CA VAL A 518 -10.82 9.41 -10.12
C VAL A 518 -10.93 8.19 -9.21
N PHE A 519 -11.38 8.41 -7.98
CA PHE A 519 -11.55 7.37 -6.95
C PHE A 519 -13.01 6.91 -6.91
N GLY A 520 -13.39 6.03 -7.83
CA GLY A 520 -14.78 5.54 -7.91
C GLY A 520 -14.99 4.56 -9.06
N ASN A 521 -16.26 4.27 -9.33
CA ASN A 521 -16.62 3.43 -10.47
C ASN A 521 -16.07 4.01 -11.78
N VAL A 522 -15.45 3.17 -12.60
CA VAL A 522 -14.80 3.61 -13.84
C VAL A 522 -15.76 4.28 -14.84
N TYR A 523 -17.03 3.92 -14.83
CA TYR A 523 -18.04 4.55 -15.68
C TYR A 523 -18.32 6.02 -15.30
N SER A 524 -17.94 6.45 -14.07
CA SER A 524 -18.04 7.86 -13.70
C SER A 524 -17.18 8.80 -14.55
N LEU A 525 -16.15 8.27 -15.22
CA LEU A 525 -15.33 9.04 -16.17
C LEU A 525 -16.16 9.62 -17.34
N ALA A 526 -17.27 8.98 -17.71
CA ALA A 526 -18.17 9.49 -18.75
C ALA A 526 -18.98 10.73 -18.33
N GLU A 527 -19.20 10.89 -17.01
CA GLU A 527 -20.02 11.95 -16.41
C GLU A 527 -19.20 13.20 -16.06
N ILE A 528 -17.85 13.09 -16.08
CA ILE A 528 -16.94 14.18 -15.74
C ILE A 528 -16.51 14.89 -17.00
N GLN A 529 -16.92 16.18 -17.12
CA GLN A 529 -16.60 16.99 -18.29
C GLN A 529 -15.13 17.45 -18.27
N GLY A 530 -14.50 17.48 -19.46
CA GLY A 530 -13.16 18.02 -19.64
C GLY A 530 -12.02 17.03 -19.39
N LEU A 531 -12.29 15.77 -18.99
CA LEU A 531 -11.25 14.76 -18.80
C LEU A 531 -10.47 14.42 -20.08
N ASP A 532 -11.04 14.62 -21.23
CA ASP A 532 -10.38 14.49 -22.54
C ASP A 532 -9.33 15.59 -22.82
N LYS A 533 -9.27 16.63 -22.00
CA LYS A 533 -8.34 17.77 -22.13
C LYS A 533 -7.27 17.83 -21.02
N VAL A 534 -7.44 17.11 -19.91
CA VAL A 534 -6.45 17.12 -18.83
C VAL A 534 -5.12 16.52 -19.28
N GLN A 535 -4.00 16.98 -18.73
CA GLN A 535 -2.68 16.48 -19.10
C GLN A 535 -2.38 15.12 -18.51
N GLY A 536 -2.86 14.82 -17.30
CA GLY A 536 -2.75 13.51 -16.67
C GLY A 536 -4.10 13.01 -16.18
N LEU A 537 -4.40 11.72 -16.40
CA LEU A 537 -5.64 11.11 -15.93
C LEU A 537 -5.38 9.69 -15.42
N ILE A 538 -5.78 9.43 -14.18
CA ILE A 538 -5.67 8.12 -13.54
C ILE A 538 -7.05 7.62 -13.12
N ALA A 539 -7.42 6.43 -13.58
CA ALA A 539 -8.60 5.70 -13.12
C ALA A 539 -8.20 4.75 -11.99
N ALA A 540 -8.84 4.90 -10.82
CA ALA A 540 -8.50 4.16 -9.60
C ALA A 540 -9.57 3.13 -9.18
N TYR A 541 -10.69 3.03 -9.89
CA TYR A 541 -11.80 2.06 -9.76
C TYR A 541 -12.54 2.04 -8.43
N GLN A 542 -11.90 2.43 -7.35
CA GLN A 542 -12.44 2.40 -5.99
C GLN A 542 -11.78 3.43 -5.10
N GLU A 543 -12.46 3.79 -4.01
CA GLU A 543 -11.92 4.70 -3.02
C GLU A 543 -11.54 3.96 -1.74
N THR A 544 -10.24 3.86 -1.49
CA THR A 544 -9.68 3.37 -0.23
C THR A 544 -8.43 4.17 0.11
N PRO A 545 -8.00 4.25 1.38
CA PRO A 545 -6.73 4.88 1.74
C PRO A 545 -5.54 4.29 0.97
N LEU A 546 -5.53 2.98 0.75
CA LEU A 546 -4.50 2.29 -0.02
C LEU A 546 -4.47 2.73 -1.49
N THR A 547 -5.65 2.82 -2.13
CA THR A 547 -5.74 3.25 -3.53
C THR A 547 -5.25 4.69 -3.70
N GLN A 548 -5.63 5.58 -2.78
CA GLN A 548 -5.20 6.98 -2.76
C GLN A 548 -3.69 7.11 -2.55
N ASP A 549 -3.10 6.33 -1.65
CA ASP A 549 -1.66 6.24 -1.42
C ASP A 549 -0.90 5.81 -2.69
N LEU A 550 -1.34 4.74 -3.34
CA LEU A 550 -0.68 4.21 -4.54
C LEU A 550 -0.78 5.17 -5.73
N VAL A 551 -1.92 5.86 -5.91
CA VAL A 551 -2.06 6.87 -6.96
C VAL A 551 -1.07 8.03 -6.74
N SER A 552 -0.87 8.47 -5.50
CA SER A 552 0.14 9.50 -5.20
C SER A 552 1.56 9.05 -5.58
N GLN A 553 1.87 7.77 -5.43
CA GLN A 553 3.16 7.20 -5.83
C GLN A 553 3.32 7.11 -7.35
N ILE A 554 2.25 6.83 -8.10
CA ILE A 554 2.28 6.87 -9.58
C ILE A 554 2.57 8.30 -10.06
N ILE A 555 1.90 9.31 -9.50
CA ILE A 555 2.06 10.72 -9.89
C ILE A 555 3.53 11.16 -9.76
N PHE A 556 4.22 10.70 -8.72
CA PHE A 556 5.63 11.04 -8.48
C PHE A 556 6.63 9.96 -8.93
N GLY A 557 6.16 8.86 -9.52
CA GLY A 557 7.00 7.80 -10.07
C GLY A 557 7.70 6.93 -9.02
N GLY A 558 7.16 6.86 -7.81
CA GLY A 558 7.58 5.83 -6.84
C GLY A 558 7.26 4.43 -7.34
N ILE A 559 6.05 4.26 -7.91
CA ILE A 559 5.63 3.04 -8.61
C ILE A 559 5.15 3.39 -10.03
N GLY A 560 5.14 2.40 -10.92
CA GLY A 560 4.58 2.51 -12.26
C GLY A 560 3.07 2.29 -12.31
N ALA A 561 2.46 2.62 -13.45
CA ALA A 561 1.09 2.25 -13.80
C ALA A 561 1.12 1.16 -14.87
N GLU A 562 0.27 0.13 -14.73
CA GLU A 562 0.25 -1.02 -15.63
C GLU A 562 -1.17 -1.38 -16.11
N GLY A 563 -2.21 -0.93 -15.41
CA GLY A 563 -3.59 -1.31 -15.64
C GLY A 563 -4.12 -0.93 -17.03
N ARG A 564 -5.11 -1.70 -17.51
CA ARG A 564 -5.84 -1.46 -18.76
C ARG A 564 -7.33 -1.36 -18.49
N LEU A 565 -8.03 -0.40 -19.14
CA LEU A 565 -9.48 -0.30 -18.99
C LEU A 565 -10.18 -1.61 -19.38
N PRO A 566 -10.93 -2.23 -18.47
CA PRO A 566 -11.64 -3.48 -18.75
C PRO A 566 -12.96 -3.26 -19.52
N VAL A 567 -13.39 -2.01 -19.66
CA VAL A 567 -14.64 -1.60 -20.29
C VAL A 567 -14.46 -0.37 -21.15
N GLN A 568 -15.33 -0.20 -22.13
CA GLN A 568 -15.49 1.06 -22.84
C GLN A 568 -16.33 2.03 -22.01
N VAL A 569 -15.77 3.17 -21.68
CA VAL A 569 -16.43 4.21 -20.89
C VAL A 569 -17.04 5.29 -21.81
N SER A 570 -16.28 5.69 -22.85
CA SER A 570 -16.72 6.70 -23.81
C SER A 570 -16.00 6.52 -25.16
N SER A 571 -16.24 7.41 -26.12
CA SER A 571 -15.47 7.43 -27.36
C SER A 571 -13.98 7.75 -27.18
N TYR A 572 -13.61 8.43 -26.10
CA TYR A 572 -12.22 8.79 -25.73
C TYR A 572 -11.55 7.70 -24.89
N PHE A 573 -12.29 7.09 -23.97
CA PHE A 573 -11.77 6.09 -23.03
C PHE A 573 -12.30 4.71 -23.40
N LYS A 574 -11.55 4.06 -24.28
CA LYS A 574 -11.93 2.75 -24.86
C LYS A 574 -11.38 1.61 -24.03
N LYS A 575 -12.05 0.46 -24.09
CA LYS A 575 -11.54 -0.80 -23.59
C LYS A 575 -10.11 -1.05 -24.05
N GLY A 576 -9.23 -1.49 -23.13
CA GLY A 576 -7.80 -1.73 -23.37
C GLY A 576 -6.93 -0.49 -23.30
N ASN A 577 -7.50 0.72 -23.17
CA ASN A 577 -6.70 1.93 -22.94
C ASN A 577 -5.96 1.85 -21.60
N GLY A 578 -4.77 2.38 -21.59
CA GLY A 578 -3.87 2.49 -20.44
C GLY A 578 -2.45 2.73 -20.93
N LEU A 579 -1.73 3.59 -20.24
CA LEU A 579 -0.32 3.88 -20.51
C LEU A 579 0.50 3.15 -19.46
N LYS A 580 1.58 2.50 -19.88
CA LYS A 580 2.53 1.88 -18.97
C LYS A 580 3.62 2.87 -18.61
N THR A 581 3.94 2.98 -17.32
CA THR A 581 5.06 3.77 -16.80
C THR A 581 5.90 2.93 -15.86
N ASP A 582 7.19 3.27 -15.76
CA ASP A 582 8.09 2.61 -14.83
C ASP A 582 8.03 3.28 -13.45
N GLY A 583 8.26 2.50 -12.39
CA GLY A 583 8.50 2.99 -11.03
C GLY A 583 9.97 3.27 -10.77
N GLY A 584 10.29 3.69 -9.52
CA GLY A 584 11.68 3.91 -9.08
C GLY A 584 12.27 5.25 -9.50
N PHE A 585 11.47 6.16 -10.06
CA PHE A 585 11.90 7.54 -10.32
C PHE A 585 12.14 8.33 -9.03
N ARG A 586 11.33 8.06 -7.99
CA ARG A 586 11.52 8.50 -6.60
C ARG A 586 11.30 7.33 -5.66
N MET A 587 11.56 7.55 -4.37
CA MET A 587 11.34 6.54 -3.34
C MET A 587 9.88 6.05 -3.37
N ALA A 588 9.70 4.73 -3.36
CA ALA A 588 8.39 4.10 -3.19
C ALA A 588 8.14 3.75 -1.72
N TYR A 589 6.87 3.61 -1.34
CA TYR A 589 6.46 3.19 0.01
C TYR A 589 5.68 1.88 -0.11
N THR A 590 6.18 0.84 0.55
CA THR A 590 5.66 -0.53 0.36
C THR A 590 5.71 -1.34 1.65
N ASP A 591 5.19 -2.58 1.57
CA ASP A 591 5.30 -3.56 2.66
C ASP A 591 6.64 -4.33 2.56
N PRO A 592 7.17 -4.87 3.67
CA PRO A 592 8.43 -5.64 3.67
C PRO A 592 8.43 -6.83 2.70
N GLU A 593 7.27 -7.43 2.47
CA GLU A 593 7.08 -8.54 1.56
C GLU A 593 7.45 -8.19 0.10
N ALA A 594 7.32 -6.92 -0.29
CA ALA A 594 7.69 -6.45 -1.62
C ALA A 594 9.20 -6.54 -1.92
N ILE A 595 10.02 -6.65 -0.88
CA ILE A 595 11.47 -6.79 -0.97
C ILE A 595 11.96 -8.16 -0.44
N GLY A 596 11.03 -9.11 -0.27
CA GLY A 596 11.33 -10.46 0.15
C GLY A 596 11.60 -10.63 1.64
N ILE A 597 11.18 -9.69 2.49
CA ILE A 597 11.29 -9.79 3.95
C ILE A 597 9.92 -10.09 4.55
N ALA A 598 9.84 -11.04 5.49
CA ALA A 598 8.63 -11.20 6.28
C ALA A 598 8.51 -10.05 7.30
N THR A 599 7.33 -9.44 7.40
CA THR A 599 7.08 -8.37 8.39
C THR A 599 7.46 -8.81 9.81
N ASP A 600 7.21 -10.06 10.18
CA ASP A 600 7.51 -10.60 11.51
C ASP A 600 9.02 -10.61 11.83
N ASN A 601 9.89 -10.69 10.81
CA ASN A 601 11.35 -10.62 10.98
C ASN A 601 11.81 -9.22 11.43
N LEU A 602 10.96 -8.19 11.31
CA LEU A 602 11.25 -6.82 11.72
C LEU A 602 10.74 -6.50 13.14
N SER A 603 10.09 -7.44 13.82
CA SER A 603 9.54 -7.26 15.18
C SER A 603 10.63 -6.97 16.24
N GLY A 604 11.87 -7.39 15.97
CA GLY A 604 13.04 -7.04 16.78
C GLY A 604 13.31 -5.54 16.83
N ILE A 605 13.03 -4.79 15.74
CA ILE A 605 13.14 -3.33 15.69
C ILE A 605 12.15 -2.70 16.70
N ASP A 606 10.87 -3.10 16.62
CA ASP A 606 9.84 -2.62 17.54
C ASP A 606 10.21 -2.89 19.00
N SER A 607 10.72 -4.10 19.27
CA SER A 607 11.13 -4.54 20.61
C SER A 607 12.26 -3.69 21.19
N LEU A 608 13.30 -3.37 20.39
CA LEU A 608 14.45 -2.56 20.81
C LEU A 608 14.05 -1.09 21.05
N VAL A 609 13.21 -0.52 20.19
CA VAL A 609 12.74 0.86 20.38
C VAL A 609 11.85 0.97 21.63
N HIS A 610 10.96 0.00 21.85
CA HIS A 610 10.15 -0.07 23.06
C HIS A 610 11.00 -0.31 24.31
N LEU A 611 12.09 -1.08 24.22
CA LEU A 611 13.06 -1.22 25.31
C LEU A 611 13.67 0.13 25.65
N ALA A 612 14.12 0.89 24.64
CA ALA A 612 14.71 2.21 24.86
C ALA A 612 13.74 3.19 25.54
N ILE A 613 12.46 3.14 25.20
CA ILE A 613 11.41 3.96 25.83
C ILE A 613 11.16 3.51 27.27
N ARG A 614 11.02 2.21 27.53
CA ARG A 614 10.81 1.66 28.90
C ARG A 614 11.97 2.00 29.84
N GLU A 615 13.20 1.88 29.34
CA GLU A 615 14.42 2.22 30.09
C GLU A 615 14.64 3.73 30.23
N LYS A 616 13.73 4.56 29.69
CA LYS A 616 13.88 6.01 29.65
C LYS A 616 15.20 6.46 28.99
N ALA A 617 15.65 5.75 27.96
CA ALA A 617 16.76 6.14 27.11
C ALA A 617 16.33 7.24 26.13
N ILE A 618 15.08 7.18 25.68
CA ILE A 618 14.41 8.15 24.81
C ILE A 618 12.92 8.24 25.17
N PRO A 619 12.25 9.40 25.01
CA PRO A 619 10.79 9.51 25.14
C PRO A 619 10.05 8.92 23.93
N GLY A 620 10.62 9.11 22.73
CA GLY A 620 10.04 8.64 21.46
C GLY A 620 11.05 8.66 20.32
N ALA A 621 10.67 8.10 19.19
CA ALA A 621 11.52 7.99 18.01
C ALA A 621 10.72 7.89 16.70
N GLN A 622 11.38 8.26 15.60
CA GLN A 622 11.00 7.84 14.23
C GLN A 622 12.09 6.89 13.70
N VAL A 623 11.67 5.80 13.08
CA VAL A 623 12.56 4.83 12.43
C VAL A 623 12.11 4.62 11.00
N LEU A 624 13.02 4.83 10.05
CA LEU A 624 12.78 4.58 8.63
C LEU A 624 13.88 3.68 8.05
N VAL A 625 13.46 2.69 7.26
CA VAL A 625 14.37 1.84 6.50
C VAL A 625 13.87 1.72 5.05
N ALA A 626 14.79 1.96 4.12
CA ALA A 626 14.54 1.78 2.70
C ALA A 626 15.60 0.85 2.09
N LYS A 627 15.20 0.01 1.15
CA LYS A 627 16.07 -0.84 0.34
C LYS A 627 15.77 -0.63 -1.14
N ASP A 628 16.82 -0.40 -1.93
CA ASP A 628 16.70 -0.19 -3.38
C ASP A 628 15.63 0.85 -3.75
N GLY A 629 15.58 1.96 -3.00
CA GLY A 629 14.61 3.03 -3.19
C GLY A 629 13.20 2.75 -2.66
N LYS A 630 12.96 1.62 -2.02
CA LYS A 630 11.66 1.23 -1.46
C LYS A 630 11.67 1.33 0.07
N VAL A 631 10.93 2.28 0.62
CA VAL A 631 10.68 2.39 2.06
C VAL A 631 9.74 1.26 2.46
N PHE A 632 10.25 0.31 3.22
CA PHE A 632 9.49 -0.86 3.67
C PHE A 632 9.23 -0.88 5.17
N TYR A 633 9.86 0.04 5.90
CA TYR A 633 9.64 0.24 7.33
C TYR A 633 9.68 1.74 7.63
N HIS A 634 8.60 2.29 8.16
CA HIS A 634 8.53 3.69 8.58
C HIS A 634 7.52 3.80 9.72
N LYS A 635 8.01 3.94 10.95
CA LYS A 635 7.20 3.97 12.17
C LYS A 635 7.62 5.08 13.11
N ALA A 636 6.63 5.60 13.84
CA ALA A 636 6.78 6.49 14.97
C ALA A 636 6.49 5.72 16.28
N PHE A 637 7.22 6.04 17.35
CA PHE A 637 7.17 5.37 18.63
C PHE A 637 7.14 6.37 19.78
N GLY A 638 6.41 6.05 20.84
CA GLY A 638 6.41 6.82 22.08
C GLY A 638 5.82 8.23 21.92
N HIS A 639 6.38 9.18 22.68
CA HIS A 639 5.85 10.52 22.82
C HIS A 639 6.96 11.58 22.71
N HIS A 640 6.57 12.84 22.55
CA HIS A 640 7.53 13.97 22.55
C HIS A 640 8.30 14.08 23.87
N THR A 641 7.65 13.77 24.97
CA THR A 641 8.14 13.87 26.33
C THR A 641 7.69 12.65 27.16
N TYR A 642 8.26 12.48 28.36
CA TYR A 642 7.91 11.35 29.25
C TYR A 642 6.56 11.49 29.94
N ASP A 643 5.89 12.63 29.83
CA ASP A 643 4.53 12.84 30.34
C ASP A 643 3.43 12.22 29.45
N SER A 644 3.81 11.77 28.27
CA SER A 644 2.93 11.08 27.32
C SER A 644 1.74 11.92 26.79
N LEU A 645 1.83 13.24 26.79
CA LEU A 645 0.76 14.14 26.33
C LEU A 645 0.63 14.17 24.81
N LYS A 646 1.75 14.15 24.06
CA LYS A 646 1.78 14.18 22.59
C LYS A 646 2.53 12.96 22.07
N ALA A 647 1.83 12.07 21.39
CA ALA A 647 2.46 10.96 20.67
C ALA A 647 3.33 11.48 19.51
N VAL A 648 4.42 10.77 19.21
CA VAL A 648 5.24 11.07 18.03
C VAL A 648 4.48 10.72 16.77
N ASP A 649 4.50 11.65 15.80
CA ASP A 649 3.99 11.47 14.46
C ASP A 649 5.15 11.34 13.44
N LEU A 650 4.88 10.81 12.24
CA LEU A 650 5.86 10.66 11.17
C LEU A 650 6.30 12.01 10.57
N GLU A 651 5.48 13.04 10.75
CA GLU A 651 5.75 14.40 10.25
C GLU A 651 6.41 15.30 11.31
N ASP A 652 6.63 14.80 12.53
CA ASP A 652 7.27 15.58 13.59
C ASP A 652 8.76 15.84 13.28
N LEU A 653 9.20 17.07 13.59
CA LEU A 653 10.54 17.57 13.31
C LEU A 653 11.48 17.35 14.49
N TYR A 654 12.61 16.69 14.24
CA TYR A 654 13.69 16.47 15.21
C TYR A 654 14.89 17.37 14.94
N ASP A 655 15.56 17.85 16.00
CA ASP A 655 16.89 18.44 15.90
C ASP A 655 17.92 17.37 15.51
N LEU A 656 18.46 17.47 14.31
CA LEU A 656 19.36 16.48 13.73
C LEU A 656 20.79 16.54 14.29
N ALA A 657 21.12 17.56 15.09
CA ALA A 657 22.44 17.76 15.68
C ALA A 657 23.56 17.63 14.61
N SER A 658 24.61 16.80 14.87
CA SER A 658 25.74 16.66 13.94
C SER A 658 25.42 16.01 12.59
N ILE A 659 24.24 15.40 12.39
CA ILE A 659 23.80 15.01 11.06
C ILE A 659 23.66 16.24 10.14
N THR A 660 23.49 17.43 10.71
CA THR A 660 23.59 18.72 10.00
C THR A 660 24.88 18.80 9.15
N LYS A 661 26.02 18.28 9.62
CA LYS A 661 27.29 18.35 8.90
C LYS A 661 27.22 17.69 7.53
N ILE A 662 26.70 16.47 7.48
CA ILE A 662 26.58 15.71 6.22
C ILE A 662 25.39 16.17 5.39
N SER A 663 24.35 16.69 6.04
CA SER A 663 23.13 17.12 5.36
C SER A 663 23.21 18.55 4.80
N THR A 664 24.15 19.38 5.28
CA THR A 664 24.29 20.78 4.86
C THR A 664 25.66 21.10 4.30
N SER A 665 26.69 21.22 5.15
CA SER A 665 28.05 21.63 4.73
C SER A 665 28.62 20.69 3.68
N LEU A 666 28.56 19.38 3.94
CA LEU A 666 29.10 18.38 3.02
C LEU A 666 28.26 18.30 1.73
N ALA A 667 26.93 18.36 1.84
CA ALA A 667 26.04 18.42 0.67
C ALA A 667 26.38 19.60 -0.25
N ALA A 668 26.61 20.79 0.34
CA ALA A 668 27.01 21.97 -0.43
C ALA A 668 28.39 21.80 -1.07
N PHE A 669 29.39 21.28 -0.33
CA PHE A 669 30.74 21.09 -0.86
C PHE A 669 30.78 20.06 -1.99
N MET A 670 30.08 18.93 -1.83
CA MET A 670 29.98 17.91 -2.89
C MET A 670 29.28 18.45 -4.15
N HIS A 671 28.23 19.25 -3.99
CA HIS A 671 27.58 19.91 -5.12
C HIS A 671 28.49 20.94 -5.81
N LEU A 672 29.24 21.77 -5.03
CA LEU A 672 30.22 22.73 -5.55
C LEU A 672 31.41 22.04 -6.21
N LYS A 673 31.86 20.89 -5.68
CA LYS A 673 32.90 20.05 -6.32
C LYS A 673 32.47 19.60 -7.69
N GLY A 674 31.23 19.11 -7.81
CA GLY A 674 30.65 18.71 -9.09
C GLY A 674 30.56 19.85 -10.12
N LYS A 675 30.50 21.09 -9.65
CA LYS A 675 30.53 22.30 -10.47
C LYS A 675 31.93 22.86 -10.75
N GLY A 676 32.96 22.24 -10.20
CA GLY A 676 34.35 22.74 -10.31
C GLY A 676 34.63 24.03 -9.53
N GLN A 677 33.78 24.38 -8.54
CA GLN A 677 33.88 25.58 -7.71
C GLN A 677 34.48 25.33 -6.34
N PHE A 678 34.72 24.09 -6.00
CA PHE A 678 35.35 23.64 -4.74
C PHE A 678 36.26 22.45 -5.00
N ASP A 679 37.42 22.45 -4.36
CA ASP A 679 38.39 21.34 -4.36
C ASP A 679 38.86 21.06 -2.94
N GLU A 680 38.77 19.85 -2.48
CA GLU A 680 39.22 19.41 -1.14
C GLU A 680 40.74 19.40 -0.98
N GLY A 681 41.51 19.50 -2.05
CA GLY A 681 42.95 19.68 -2.04
C GLY A 681 43.42 21.11 -1.74
N GLU A 682 42.51 22.08 -1.83
CA GLU A 682 42.78 23.49 -1.59
C GLU A 682 42.71 23.84 -0.09
N THR A 683 43.24 25.03 0.24
CA THR A 683 43.30 25.49 1.62
C THR A 683 42.06 26.28 2.06
N LEU A 684 41.86 26.42 3.36
CA LEU A 684 40.77 27.24 3.90
C LEU A 684 40.90 28.68 3.43
N GLY A 685 42.12 29.25 3.37
CA GLY A 685 42.36 30.63 2.90
C GLY A 685 42.00 30.86 1.44
N THR A 686 41.96 29.80 0.59
CA THR A 686 41.52 29.90 -0.80
C THR A 686 40.06 30.31 -0.85
N TYR A 687 39.21 29.72 -0.01
CA TYR A 687 37.75 29.91 -0.08
C TYR A 687 37.19 30.85 0.98
N LEU A 688 37.95 31.18 2.05
CA LEU A 688 37.46 32.00 3.14
C LEU A 688 38.44 33.17 3.42
N SER A 689 38.04 34.36 2.95
CA SER A 689 38.91 35.55 3.02
C SER A 689 39.32 35.90 4.45
N MET A 690 38.43 35.74 5.43
CA MET A 690 38.74 36.03 6.86
C MET A 690 39.74 35.06 7.50
N ALA A 691 40.03 33.92 6.85
CA ALA A 691 41.05 32.98 7.35
C ALA A 691 42.46 33.38 6.95
N ARG A 692 42.65 34.28 5.97
CA ARG A 692 43.93 34.75 5.51
C ARG A 692 44.71 35.50 6.58
N GLY A 693 45.97 35.23 6.68
CA GLY A 693 46.82 35.81 7.75
C GLY A 693 46.62 35.16 9.14
N THR A 694 45.82 34.13 9.25
CA THR A 694 45.66 33.37 10.49
C THR A 694 46.40 32.04 10.43
N ASN A 695 46.54 31.36 11.57
CA ASN A 695 47.13 30.00 11.61
C ASN A 695 46.22 28.92 10.96
N LYS A 696 45.06 29.30 10.43
CA LYS A 696 44.12 28.42 9.74
C LYS A 696 44.20 28.54 8.20
N GLU A 697 44.84 29.58 7.67
CA GLU A 697 44.88 29.87 6.25
C GLU A 697 45.30 28.66 5.38
N ASN A 698 46.33 27.93 5.81
CA ASN A 698 46.94 26.84 5.08
C ASN A 698 46.38 25.45 5.42
N LEU A 699 45.28 25.36 6.15
CA LEU A 699 44.61 24.08 6.44
C LEU A 699 43.93 23.55 5.19
N ILE A 700 44.28 22.35 4.79
CA ILE A 700 43.74 21.69 3.60
C ILE A 700 42.35 21.12 3.91
N TYR A 701 41.41 21.23 2.96
CA TYR A 701 40.04 20.80 3.19
C TYR A 701 39.86 19.30 3.41
N SER A 702 40.66 18.44 2.75
CA SER A 702 40.63 16.99 2.99
C SER A 702 41.01 16.65 4.44
N ASP A 703 41.99 17.38 5.04
CA ASP A 703 42.34 17.22 6.45
C ASP A 703 41.21 17.77 7.38
N ILE A 704 40.60 18.89 6.99
CA ILE A 704 39.49 19.51 7.70
C ILE A 704 38.30 18.53 7.76
N LEU A 705 37.87 17.99 6.62
CA LEU A 705 36.71 17.12 6.49
C LEU A 705 36.91 15.74 7.14
N THR A 706 38.17 15.29 7.27
CA THR A 706 38.53 14.05 7.97
C THR A 706 38.93 14.27 9.44
N HIS A 707 38.82 15.51 9.96
CA HIS A 707 39.19 15.90 11.33
C HIS A 707 40.68 15.67 11.66
N GLN A 708 41.56 15.84 10.66
CA GLN A 708 43.02 15.74 10.81
C GLN A 708 43.72 17.10 10.85
N ALA A 709 42.99 18.20 10.67
CA ALA A 709 43.49 19.55 10.54
C ALA A 709 43.98 20.19 11.85
N ARG A 710 44.18 19.41 12.90
CA ARG A 710 44.68 19.86 14.21
C ARG A 710 43.78 20.93 14.90
N LEU A 711 42.52 21.06 14.48
CA LEU A 711 41.60 21.99 15.12
C LEU A 711 41.20 21.48 16.51
N GLN A 712 40.92 22.42 17.43
CA GLN A 712 40.30 22.07 18.69
C GLN A 712 38.93 21.45 18.45
N SER A 713 38.49 20.57 19.38
CA SER A 713 37.19 19.88 19.23
C SER A 713 36.04 20.89 19.19
N TRP A 714 35.99 21.82 20.14
CA TRP A 714 34.94 22.84 20.26
C TRP A 714 35.40 23.99 21.14
N ILE A 715 34.69 25.15 21.08
CA ILE A 715 34.91 26.31 21.91
C ILE A 715 33.57 26.67 22.62
N PRO A 716 33.54 26.79 23.95
CA PRO A 716 32.34 27.15 24.72
C PRO A 716 32.03 28.64 24.63
N PHE A 717 31.66 29.17 23.47
CA PHE A 717 31.39 30.57 23.16
C PHE A 717 30.45 31.25 24.17
N TRP A 718 29.46 30.52 24.66
CA TRP A 718 28.45 30.98 25.58
C TRP A 718 29.06 31.43 26.92
N LYS A 719 30.18 30.86 27.37
CA LYS A 719 30.87 31.26 28.63
C LYS A 719 31.31 32.72 28.61
N SER A 720 31.65 33.24 27.44
CA SER A 720 32.04 34.62 27.28
C SER A 720 30.86 35.61 27.40
N THR A 721 29.61 35.12 27.38
CA THR A 721 28.38 35.91 27.48
C THR A 721 27.88 36.07 28.92
N VAL A 722 28.36 35.24 29.87
CA VAL A 722 27.98 35.25 31.27
C VAL A 722 29.02 35.85 32.17
N ARG A 723 28.61 36.37 33.34
CA ARG A 723 29.45 36.82 34.46
C ARG A 723 29.75 35.62 35.36
N LYS A 724 30.71 35.79 36.29
CA LYS A 724 30.97 34.80 37.35
C LYS A 724 29.73 34.48 38.21
N SER A 725 28.77 35.42 38.30
CA SER A 725 27.49 35.23 38.98
C SER A 725 26.46 34.39 38.19
N GLY A 726 26.80 33.90 37.00
CA GLY A 726 25.87 33.18 36.10
C GLY A 726 24.88 34.07 35.35
N LYS A 727 24.81 35.39 35.62
CA LYS A 727 23.95 36.33 34.89
C LYS A 727 24.59 36.72 33.54
N PHE A 728 23.77 36.92 32.52
CA PHE A 728 24.25 37.45 31.25
C PHE A 728 24.85 38.84 31.35
N LYS A 729 25.87 39.11 30.55
CA LYS A 729 26.39 40.44 30.37
C LYS A 729 25.37 41.26 29.57
N TRP A 730 24.98 42.42 30.07
CA TRP A 730 23.90 43.24 29.54
C TRP A 730 24.04 43.64 28.06
N TYR A 731 25.27 43.61 27.54
CA TYR A 731 25.62 43.96 26.16
C TYR A 731 25.73 42.75 25.26
N THR A 732 25.53 41.52 25.78
CA THR A 732 25.61 40.29 24.97
C THR A 732 24.24 39.70 24.71
N MET A 733 23.39 39.59 25.74
CA MET A 733 22.07 38.95 25.64
C MET A 733 20.97 39.73 26.37
N LYS A 734 19.74 39.57 25.89
CA LYS A 734 18.48 40.13 26.44
C LYS A 734 17.36 39.11 26.37
N SER A 735 16.37 39.27 27.26
CA SER A 735 15.11 38.49 27.21
C SER A 735 14.19 38.91 26.06
N ASP A 736 14.32 40.15 25.60
CA ASP A 736 13.44 40.73 24.61
C ASP A 736 14.19 41.05 23.30
N SER A 737 13.51 40.83 22.17
CA SER A 737 14.00 41.20 20.86
C SER A 737 14.06 42.72 20.70
N SER A 738 15.11 43.20 20.06
CA SER A 738 15.26 44.62 19.72
C SER A 738 16.16 44.77 18.49
N ARG A 739 16.23 45.98 17.93
CA ARG A 739 17.12 46.29 16.79
C ARG A 739 18.60 45.95 17.09
N ARG A 740 19.02 45.96 18.35
CA ARG A 740 20.37 45.63 18.78
C ARG A 740 20.54 44.14 19.09
N PHE A 741 19.48 43.49 19.53
CA PHE A 741 19.42 42.08 19.90
C PHE A 741 18.32 41.32 19.09
N PRO A 742 18.45 41.20 17.76
CA PRO A 742 17.42 40.63 16.93
C PRO A 742 17.53 39.08 16.79
N ILE A 743 18.68 38.52 17.14
CA ILE A 743 19.00 37.11 16.86
C ILE A 743 18.51 36.28 18.05
N ARG A 744 17.50 35.40 17.77
CA ARG A 744 16.92 34.48 18.74
C ARG A 744 17.90 33.33 19.02
N VAL A 745 18.18 33.06 20.30
CA VAL A 745 19.04 31.97 20.80
C VAL A 745 18.19 30.87 21.46
N ALA A 746 17.05 31.26 22.02
CA ALA A 746 16.02 30.41 22.57
C ALA A 746 14.70 31.21 22.63
N GLN A 747 13.60 30.61 23.11
CA GLN A 747 12.26 31.24 23.07
C GLN A 747 12.26 32.67 23.62
N ASP A 748 12.88 32.89 24.78
CA ASP A 748 12.94 34.19 25.48
C ASP A 748 14.39 34.66 25.71
N LEU A 749 15.24 34.45 24.68
CA LEU A 749 16.63 34.87 24.76
C LEU A 749 17.17 35.31 23.40
N PHE A 750 17.72 36.51 23.33
CA PHE A 750 18.21 37.14 22.10
C PHE A 750 19.65 37.62 22.29
N ILE A 751 20.50 37.42 21.25
CA ILE A 751 21.92 37.84 21.28
C ILE A 751 22.13 39.08 20.39
N HIS A 752 23.19 39.83 20.73
CA HIS A 752 23.61 41.03 20.01
C HIS A 752 23.94 40.70 18.55
N ARG A 753 23.43 41.51 17.60
CA ARG A 753 23.50 41.31 16.13
C ARG A 753 24.88 41.15 15.52
N LYS A 754 25.97 41.53 16.21
CA LYS A 754 27.37 41.40 15.76
C LYS A 754 28.16 40.37 16.57
N TYR A 755 27.47 39.49 17.29
CA TYR A 755 28.16 38.49 18.13
C TYR A 755 28.79 37.38 17.31
N ASP A 756 28.26 37.09 16.15
CA ASP A 756 28.80 36.16 15.15
C ASP A 756 30.26 36.48 14.78
N GLN A 757 30.59 37.77 14.59
CA GLN A 757 31.93 38.22 14.29
C GLN A 757 32.94 37.82 15.39
N LYS A 758 32.49 37.84 16.65
CA LYS A 758 33.32 37.42 17.77
C LYS A 758 33.56 35.91 17.75
N ILE A 759 32.52 35.14 17.45
CA ILE A 759 32.61 33.66 17.32
C ILE A 759 33.62 33.29 16.25
N TYR A 760 33.49 33.85 15.03
CA TYR A 760 34.40 33.57 13.92
C TYR A 760 35.84 34.00 14.29
N LYS A 761 36.05 35.13 14.94
CA LYS A 761 37.34 35.58 15.41
C LYS A 761 37.93 34.58 16.42
N GLU A 762 37.18 34.16 17.43
CA GLU A 762 37.65 33.18 18.43
C GLU A 762 38.06 31.83 17.76
N ILE A 763 37.37 31.40 16.71
CA ILE A 763 37.76 30.20 15.95
C ILE A 763 39.07 30.42 15.23
N LEU A 764 39.19 31.51 14.48
CA LEU A 764 40.36 31.79 13.64
C LEU A 764 41.64 32.06 14.47
N GLU A 765 41.51 32.63 15.65
CA GLU A 765 42.63 32.91 16.57
C GLU A 765 42.94 31.73 17.51
N SER A 766 42.09 30.72 17.59
CA SER A 766 42.31 29.57 18.47
C SER A 766 43.62 28.83 18.13
N PRO A 767 44.39 28.31 19.10
CA PRO A 767 45.59 27.52 18.81
C PRO A 767 45.24 26.22 18.09
N LEU A 768 46.14 25.75 17.26
CA LEU A 768 46.09 24.40 16.71
C LEU A 768 46.62 23.39 17.74
N ASN A 769 46.06 22.17 17.75
CA ASN A 769 46.61 21.10 18.58
C ASN A 769 48.08 20.84 18.18
N PRO A 770 49.01 20.68 19.13
CA PRO A 770 50.43 20.54 18.83
C PRO A 770 50.73 19.27 18.04
N GLU A 771 50.06 18.16 18.38
CA GLU A 771 50.27 16.87 17.71
C GLU A 771 49.32 16.66 16.54
N PRO A 772 49.78 16.17 15.40
CA PRO A 772 48.91 15.73 14.32
C PRO A 772 48.10 14.50 14.74
N GLY A 773 46.90 14.37 14.22
CA GLY A 773 46.06 13.20 14.46
C GLY A 773 44.56 13.52 14.42
N TYR A 774 43.78 12.50 14.60
CA TYR A 774 42.29 12.60 14.58
C TYR A 774 41.78 13.31 15.85
N VAL A 775 41.16 14.46 15.64
CA VAL A 775 40.39 15.18 16.68
C VAL A 775 39.10 15.69 16.09
N TYR A 776 37.99 15.04 16.43
CA TYR A 776 36.65 15.48 15.96
C TYR A 776 36.41 16.94 16.33
N SER A 777 36.17 17.79 15.34
CA SER A 777 36.04 19.24 15.51
C SER A 777 34.78 19.78 14.84
N ASP A 778 34.05 20.62 15.58
CA ASP A 778 32.92 21.40 15.07
C ASP A 778 33.35 22.68 14.37
N LEU A 779 34.56 23.19 14.68
CA LEU A 779 34.99 24.55 14.32
C LEU A 779 35.00 24.83 12.83
N SER A 780 35.49 23.88 12.04
CA SER A 780 35.52 24.03 10.58
C SER A 780 34.13 24.03 9.95
N PHE A 781 33.20 23.20 10.47
CA PHE A 781 31.84 23.16 10.02
C PHE A 781 31.03 24.42 10.47
N ILE A 782 31.40 25.08 11.54
CA ILE A 782 30.88 26.41 11.89
C ILE A 782 31.28 27.46 10.83
N LEU A 783 32.46 27.35 10.23
CA LEU A 783 32.92 28.23 9.14
C LEU A 783 32.29 27.90 7.77
N ALA A 784 31.82 26.68 7.57
CA ALA A 784 31.33 26.19 6.26
C ALA A 784 30.24 27.08 5.63
N PRO A 785 29.25 27.61 6.36
CA PRO A 785 28.29 28.56 5.77
C PRO A 785 28.93 29.75 5.10
N LYS A 786 29.97 30.34 5.73
CA LYS A 786 30.70 31.49 5.18
C LYS A 786 31.48 31.13 3.93
N VAL A 787 32.06 29.93 3.89
CA VAL A 787 32.76 29.43 2.69
C VAL A 787 31.78 29.28 1.53
N VAL A 788 30.63 28.67 1.75
CA VAL A 788 29.62 28.51 0.69
C VAL A 788 29.10 29.87 0.24
N GLU A 789 28.85 30.80 1.17
CA GLU A 789 28.42 32.16 0.86
C GLU A 789 29.48 32.96 0.07
N GLU A 790 30.79 32.84 0.38
CA GLU A 790 31.86 33.49 -0.36
C GLU A 790 32.02 32.93 -1.80
N ILE A 791 31.89 31.59 -1.96
CA ILE A 791 32.00 30.95 -3.26
C ILE A 791 30.78 31.32 -4.16
N THR A 792 29.58 31.34 -3.58
CA THR A 792 28.34 31.38 -4.38
C THR A 792 27.68 32.75 -4.42
N GLY A 793 27.92 33.61 -3.48
CA GLY A 793 27.18 34.89 -3.29
C GLY A 793 25.75 34.70 -2.76
N VAL A 794 25.35 33.46 -2.41
CA VAL A 794 23.99 33.11 -2.01
C VAL A 794 23.98 32.70 -0.52
N PRO A 795 23.01 33.15 0.28
CA PRO A 795 22.86 32.68 1.66
C PRO A 795 22.83 31.17 1.78
N PHE A 796 23.56 30.61 2.73
CA PHE A 796 23.83 29.17 2.88
C PHE A 796 22.61 28.29 2.78
N PHE A 797 21.54 28.57 3.56
CA PHE A 797 20.33 27.76 3.54
C PHE A 797 19.57 27.86 2.20
N ARG A 798 19.53 29.07 1.62
CA ARG A 798 18.91 29.25 0.29
C ARG A 798 19.62 28.47 -0.80
N TYR A 799 20.96 28.36 -0.68
CA TYR A 799 21.73 27.55 -1.62
C TYR A 799 21.35 26.06 -1.55
N LEU A 800 21.28 25.51 -0.32
CA LEU A 800 20.87 24.11 -0.08
C LEU A 800 19.43 23.84 -0.52
N ASP A 801 18.52 24.70 -0.11
CA ASP A 801 17.10 24.57 -0.41
C ASP A 801 16.86 24.50 -1.93
N LYS A 802 17.40 25.47 -2.67
CA LYS A 802 17.23 25.57 -4.12
C LYS A 802 17.88 24.43 -4.89
N ASN A 803 19.10 24.04 -4.53
CA ASN A 803 19.93 23.16 -5.34
C ASN A 803 19.86 21.69 -4.92
N ILE A 804 19.38 21.39 -3.71
CA ILE A 804 19.38 20.03 -3.15
C ILE A 804 18.01 19.66 -2.57
N TYR A 805 17.49 20.39 -1.56
CA TYR A 805 16.30 19.95 -0.83
C TYR A 805 15.01 20.01 -1.67
N THR A 806 14.75 21.13 -2.32
CA THR A 806 13.56 21.27 -3.17
C THR A 806 13.56 20.30 -4.34
N PRO A 807 14.68 20.10 -5.10
CA PRO A 807 14.72 19.10 -6.20
C PRO A 807 14.41 17.68 -5.76
N ILE A 808 14.85 17.27 -4.56
CA ILE A 808 14.53 15.92 -4.02
C ILE A 808 13.21 15.87 -3.25
N GLY A 809 12.52 17.00 -3.08
CA GLY A 809 11.29 17.11 -2.32
C GLY A 809 11.44 16.95 -0.80
N ALA A 810 12.64 17.27 -0.24
CA ALA A 810 12.95 17.17 1.20
C ALA A 810 12.68 18.50 1.92
N ASN A 811 11.47 19.00 1.82
CA ASN A 811 11.12 20.38 2.24
C ASN A 811 10.98 20.57 3.76
N ASN A 812 10.96 19.50 4.54
CA ASN A 812 10.98 19.56 6.01
C ASN A 812 12.41 19.57 6.58
N LEU A 813 13.45 19.49 5.72
CA LEU A 813 14.82 19.81 6.15
C LEU A 813 14.97 21.33 6.25
N THR A 814 14.95 21.86 7.46
CA THR A 814 14.87 23.30 7.69
C THR A 814 15.64 23.74 8.92
N PHE A 815 16.05 25.00 8.94
CA PHE A 815 16.55 25.66 10.14
C PHE A 815 15.43 26.47 10.80
N ASN A 816 15.51 26.62 12.13
CA ASN A 816 14.57 27.45 12.89
C ASN A 816 13.09 27.09 12.59
N PRO A 817 12.67 25.83 12.75
CA PRO A 817 11.32 25.38 12.35
C PRO A 817 10.19 26.14 13.04
N TYR A 818 10.42 26.77 14.21
CA TYR A 818 9.44 27.62 14.92
C TYR A 818 8.87 28.77 14.06
N GLN A 819 9.53 29.12 12.96
CA GLN A 819 9.08 30.19 12.05
C GLN A 819 8.00 29.72 11.08
N HIS A 820 7.89 28.43 10.84
CA HIS A 820 7.10 27.86 9.73
C HIS A 820 6.20 26.70 10.14
N TYR A 821 6.44 26.09 11.31
CA TYR A 821 5.71 24.92 11.80
C TYR A 821 5.08 25.21 13.17
N PRO A 822 3.90 24.60 13.44
CA PRO A 822 3.32 24.64 14.78
C PRO A 822 4.27 23.98 15.79
N MET A 823 4.34 24.53 16.99
CA MET A 823 5.19 23.98 18.06
C MET A 823 4.82 22.53 18.41
N SER A 824 3.55 22.13 18.19
CA SER A 824 3.08 20.75 18.37
C SER A 824 3.68 19.74 17.42
N GLU A 825 4.27 20.17 16.30
CA GLU A 825 4.95 19.34 15.31
C GLU A 825 6.47 19.31 15.48
N ILE A 826 7.00 20.00 16.49
CA ILE A 826 8.44 20.07 16.74
C ILE A 826 8.74 19.35 18.06
N VAL A 827 9.58 18.34 18.00
CA VAL A 827 9.95 17.56 19.18
C VAL A 827 10.92 18.39 20.06
N PRO A 828 10.67 18.55 21.38
CA PRO A 828 11.59 19.26 22.27
C PRO A 828 12.89 18.49 22.44
N SER A 829 14.01 19.18 22.55
CA SER A 829 15.32 18.58 22.77
C SER A 829 15.73 18.48 24.24
N GLU A 830 15.94 19.55 24.92
CA GLU A 830 16.47 19.58 26.29
C GLU A 830 15.80 20.65 27.15
N LEU A 831 15.66 20.40 28.46
CA LEU A 831 15.50 21.46 29.45
C LEU A 831 16.92 21.99 29.80
N ASP A 832 17.37 23.04 29.08
CA ASP A 832 18.72 23.59 29.26
C ASP A 832 18.87 24.32 30.59
N GLU A 833 19.43 23.66 31.55
CA GLU A 833 19.76 24.23 32.86
C GLU A 833 21.13 24.93 32.91
N LEU A 834 21.94 24.74 31.85
CA LEU A 834 23.31 25.22 31.82
C LEU A 834 23.41 26.68 31.31
N PHE A 835 22.83 26.96 30.18
CA PHE A 835 23.01 28.22 29.44
C PHE A 835 21.70 29.02 29.30
N ARG A 836 20.67 28.45 28.64
CA ARG A 836 19.44 29.17 28.26
C ARG A 836 18.34 29.15 29.31
N LYS A 837 18.41 28.24 30.29
CA LYS A 837 17.50 28.12 31.43
C LYS A 837 16.03 27.95 31.07
N GLN A 838 15.75 27.22 29.98
CA GLN A 838 14.41 26.96 29.46
C GLN A 838 14.37 25.67 28.63
N LEU A 839 13.17 25.18 28.38
CA LEU A 839 12.94 24.08 27.45
C LEU A 839 13.29 24.52 26.01
N LEU A 840 14.08 23.73 25.31
CA LEU A 840 14.46 23.98 23.94
C LEU A 840 13.51 23.21 23.00
N GLN A 841 12.71 23.96 22.29
CA GLN A 841 11.78 23.44 21.27
C GLN A 841 11.74 24.42 20.10
N GLY A 842 11.96 23.90 18.89
CA GLY A 842 12.02 24.71 17.67
C GLY A 842 13.30 25.57 17.52
N THR A 843 14.15 25.65 18.55
CA THR A 843 15.48 26.26 18.50
C THR A 843 16.53 25.18 18.70
N VAL A 844 17.67 25.31 18.01
CA VAL A 844 18.73 24.31 18.00
C VAL A 844 19.28 24.02 19.41
N HIS A 845 19.56 22.75 19.68
CA HIS A 845 20.16 22.28 20.94
C HIS A 845 21.57 22.82 21.14
N ASP A 846 22.42 22.82 20.10
CA ASP A 846 23.80 23.28 20.16
C ASP A 846 23.89 24.79 20.52
N GLU A 847 24.69 25.14 21.50
CA GLU A 847 24.83 26.53 21.99
C GLU A 847 25.50 27.43 20.94
N GLY A 848 26.54 26.93 20.26
CA GLY A 848 27.29 27.67 19.24
C GLY A 848 26.41 28.01 18.04
N ALA A 849 25.67 27.03 17.53
CA ALA A 849 24.72 27.22 16.47
C ALA A 849 23.57 28.17 16.86
N ALA A 850 23.05 28.06 18.09
CA ALA A 850 22.04 28.96 18.62
C ALA A 850 22.52 30.41 18.66
N MET A 851 23.77 30.66 19.13
CA MET A 851 24.36 31.99 19.15
C MET A 851 24.65 32.59 17.77
N LEU A 852 24.70 31.75 16.72
CA LEU A 852 24.77 32.14 15.32
C LEU A 852 23.34 32.33 14.68
N GLY A 853 22.27 32.26 15.48
CA GLY A 853 20.90 32.44 15.01
C GLY A 853 20.25 31.15 14.50
N GLY A 854 20.79 30.00 14.91
CA GLY A 854 20.25 28.69 14.61
C GLY A 854 20.68 28.13 13.26
N ILE A 855 21.33 28.89 12.38
CA ILE A 855 21.83 28.46 11.07
C ILE A 855 23.33 28.25 11.14
N SER A 856 23.77 27.01 11.13
CA SER A 856 25.19 26.66 11.15
C SER A 856 25.46 25.38 10.35
N GLY A 857 26.71 25.16 9.93
CA GLY A 857 27.05 23.98 9.14
C GLY A 857 27.37 22.73 9.97
N HIS A 858 27.43 22.84 11.32
CA HIS A 858 27.73 21.72 12.21
C HIS A 858 26.50 21.18 12.96
N ALA A 859 25.49 22.03 13.21
CA ALA A 859 24.27 21.74 13.92
C ALA A 859 23.17 22.74 13.51
N GLY A 860 21.91 22.51 13.87
CA GLY A 860 20.79 23.42 13.67
C GLY A 860 19.80 23.03 12.60
N LEU A 861 20.09 22.00 11.79
CA LEU A 861 19.12 21.45 10.87
C LEU A 861 18.10 20.59 11.64
N PHE A 862 16.84 20.78 11.33
CA PHE A 862 15.73 19.95 11.77
C PHE A 862 15.15 19.20 10.57
N GLY A 863 14.49 18.07 10.83
CA GLY A 863 13.85 17.29 9.77
C GLY A 863 13.08 16.10 10.26
N THR A 864 12.31 15.49 9.34
CA THR A 864 11.63 14.21 9.51
C THR A 864 12.52 13.07 9.05
N ALA A 865 12.20 11.84 9.47
CA ALA A 865 12.93 10.66 8.99
C ALA A 865 12.80 10.49 7.46
N ASN A 866 11.62 10.80 6.92
CA ASN A 866 11.35 10.71 5.48
C ASN A 866 12.24 11.65 4.65
N ASP A 867 12.34 12.91 5.03
CA ASP A 867 13.10 13.87 4.24
C ASP A 867 14.61 13.66 4.37
N LEU A 868 15.08 13.26 5.55
CA LEU A 868 16.46 12.82 5.71
C LEU A 868 16.76 11.58 4.85
N ALA A 869 15.83 10.62 4.78
CA ALA A 869 16.00 9.43 3.95
C ALA A 869 16.12 9.76 2.45
N LYS A 870 15.39 10.76 1.94
CA LYS A 870 15.55 11.23 0.54
C LYS A 870 16.95 11.74 0.26
N LEU A 871 17.52 12.51 1.19
CA LEU A 871 18.89 13.00 1.05
C LEU A 871 19.89 11.83 1.13
N MET A 872 19.68 10.87 2.01
CA MET A 872 20.53 9.67 2.09
C MET A 872 20.38 8.79 0.85
N HIS A 873 19.21 8.73 0.27
CA HIS A 873 18.96 8.06 -1.01
C HIS A 873 19.72 8.74 -2.16
N LEU A 874 19.77 10.07 -2.21
CA LEU A 874 20.62 10.81 -3.15
C LEU A 874 22.09 10.39 -3.00
N TYR A 875 22.58 10.18 -1.76
CA TYR A 875 23.95 9.73 -1.51
C TYR A 875 24.16 8.26 -1.88
N LEU A 876 23.17 7.40 -1.64
CA LEU A 876 23.22 5.99 -2.03
C LEU A 876 23.42 5.81 -3.54
N TYR A 877 22.78 6.66 -4.34
CA TYR A 877 22.84 6.62 -5.80
C TYR A 877 23.82 7.63 -6.41
N ASP A 878 24.88 7.95 -5.68
CA ASP A 878 26.00 8.79 -6.11
C ASP A 878 25.57 10.11 -6.77
N GLY A 879 24.60 10.76 -6.14
CA GLY A 879 24.11 12.07 -6.54
C GLY A 879 22.98 12.09 -7.57
N LEU A 880 22.47 10.94 -7.98
CA LEU A 880 21.32 10.81 -8.88
C LEU A 880 20.02 10.71 -8.09
N TYR A 881 19.05 11.57 -8.39
CA TYR A 881 17.70 11.50 -7.84
C TYR A 881 16.67 12.00 -8.84
N ALA A 882 15.55 11.32 -8.99
CA ALA A 882 14.47 11.69 -9.90
C ALA A 882 14.97 12.04 -11.33
N GLY A 883 15.91 11.24 -11.85
CA GLY A 883 16.49 11.43 -13.17
C GLY A 883 17.45 12.62 -13.30
N GLN A 884 17.74 13.34 -12.20
CA GLN A 884 18.67 14.49 -12.19
C GLN A 884 19.95 14.15 -11.43
N GLN A 885 21.10 14.43 -12.03
CA GLN A 885 22.41 14.31 -11.39
C GLN A 885 22.67 15.61 -10.59
N LEU A 886 22.20 15.68 -9.35
CA LEU A 886 22.33 16.86 -8.48
C LEU A 886 23.75 17.02 -7.93
N ILE A 887 24.45 15.93 -7.65
CA ILE A 887 25.87 15.90 -7.30
C ILE A 887 26.58 15.06 -8.35
N ALA A 888 27.67 15.55 -8.92
CA ALA A 888 28.34 14.86 -10.01
C ALA A 888 28.76 13.43 -9.62
N ALA A 889 28.62 12.49 -10.54
CA ALA A 889 28.95 11.09 -10.33
C ALA A 889 30.43 10.94 -9.90
N GLY A 890 30.69 10.02 -8.97
CA GLY A 890 32.01 9.77 -8.40
C GLY A 890 32.37 10.66 -7.21
N VAL A 891 31.66 11.76 -6.99
CA VAL A 891 31.95 12.67 -5.87
C VAL A 891 31.61 12.01 -4.54
N ILE A 892 30.39 11.50 -4.37
CA ILE A 892 29.97 10.89 -3.11
C ILE A 892 30.79 9.64 -2.82
N SER A 893 31.03 8.82 -3.84
CA SER A 893 31.87 7.63 -3.70
C SER A 893 33.32 7.96 -3.33
N THR A 894 33.82 9.13 -3.73
CA THR A 894 35.16 9.63 -3.30
C THR A 894 35.15 10.10 -1.85
N TYR A 895 34.13 10.88 -1.46
CA TYR A 895 34.01 11.43 -0.10
C TYR A 895 33.68 10.36 0.96
N SER A 896 32.99 9.29 0.58
CA SER A 896 32.66 8.18 1.48
C SER A 896 33.81 7.19 1.67
N LYS A 897 34.88 7.21 0.84
CA LYS A 897 36.05 6.37 1.03
C LYS A 897 36.86 6.77 2.25
N CYS A 898 37.50 5.81 2.87
CA CYS A 898 38.48 6.05 3.92
C CYS A 898 39.71 6.78 3.33
N GLN A 899 40.08 7.89 3.97
CA GLN A 899 41.20 8.70 3.49
C GLN A 899 42.51 8.39 4.24
N PHE A 900 42.46 7.98 5.49
CA PHE A 900 43.61 7.83 6.39
C PHE A 900 43.52 6.52 7.20
N CYS A 901 43.06 5.42 6.57
CA CYS A 901 42.94 4.11 7.23
C CYS A 901 44.26 3.60 7.74
N ASP A 902 45.34 3.82 6.98
CA ASP A 902 46.73 3.51 7.33
C ASP A 902 47.21 4.22 8.59
N LYS A 903 46.61 5.38 8.91
CA LYS A 903 46.90 6.18 10.12
C LYS A 903 45.87 5.94 11.23
N GLY A 904 45.00 4.94 11.11
CA GLY A 904 43.98 4.59 12.12
C GLY A 904 42.75 5.51 12.18
N ASN A 905 42.59 6.41 11.18
CA ASN A 905 41.35 7.19 11.01
C ASN A 905 40.51 6.60 9.90
N TYR A 906 39.46 5.85 10.26
CA TYR A 906 38.60 5.11 9.33
C TYR A 906 37.49 5.96 8.67
N ARG A 907 37.46 7.28 8.92
CA ARG A 907 36.42 8.18 8.37
C ARG A 907 36.58 8.43 6.86
N GLY A 908 35.47 8.71 6.22
CA GLY A 908 35.46 9.42 4.95
C GLY A 908 35.57 10.95 5.19
N MET A 909 35.55 11.72 4.12
CA MET A 909 35.48 13.19 4.20
C MET A 909 34.06 13.59 4.66
N GLY A 910 33.94 13.94 5.94
CA GLY A 910 32.70 14.30 6.61
C GLY A 910 31.84 13.12 7.08
N PHE A 911 32.00 11.93 6.55
CA PHE A 911 31.21 10.75 6.89
C PHE A 911 31.86 9.89 7.98
N ASP A 912 31.02 9.35 8.87
CA ASP A 912 31.38 8.19 9.69
C ASP A 912 31.40 6.95 8.80
N ARG A 913 32.30 6.00 9.11
CA ARG A 913 32.37 4.67 8.50
C ARG A 913 32.48 3.63 9.61
N PRO A 914 32.27 2.34 9.34
CA PRO A 914 32.55 1.31 10.32
C PRO A 914 33.98 1.46 10.83
N ASN A 915 34.14 1.43 12.13
CA ASN A 915 35.44 1.33 12.76
C ASN A 915 36.09 -0.02 12.42
N LYS A 916 37.19 -0.37 13.07
CA LYS A 916 37.84 -1.65 12.87
C LYS A 916 36.83 -2.79 12.84
N PRO A 917 36.89 -3.73 11.89
CA PRO A 917 35.99 -4.88 11.86
C PRO A 917 36.02 -5.63 13.21
N GLY A 918 34.84 -5.90 13.79
CA GLY A 918 34.69 -6.60 15.05
C GLY A 918 34.86 -5.74 16.31
N ASP A 919 34.89 -4.41 16.19
CA ASP A 919 34.86 -3.53 17.37
C ASP A 919 33.44 -3.54 18.01
N PRO A 920 33.26 -4.12 19.20
CA PRO A 920 31.95 -4.20 19.84
C PRO A 920 31.39 -2.84 20.28
N ASN A 921 32.24 -1.80 20.32
CA ASN A 921 31.87 -0.41 20.58
C ASN A 921 31.84 0.43 19.30
N GLY A 922 31.70 -0.23 18.15
CA GLY A 922 31.70 0.41 16.85
C GLY A 922 30.55 1.40 16.67
N ASN A 923 30.75 2.36 15.79
CA ASN A 923 29.74 3.34 15.40
C ASN A 923 28.74 2.84 14.36
N ALA A 924 28.85 1.58 13.92
CA ALA A 924 28.00 0.91 12.93
C ALA A 924 27.45 -0.42 13.47
N ALA A 925 26.45 -0.98 12.82
CA ALA A 925 25.99 -2.34 13.09
C ALA A 925 27.09 -3.37 12.78
N ALA A 926 27.12 -4.50 13.48
CA ALA A 926 28.16 -5.52 13.33
C ALA A 926 28.19 -6.12 11.90
N SER A 927 27.04 -6.23 11.25
CA SER A 927 26.87 -6.73 9.88
C SER A 927 27.04 -5.66 8.80
N ALA A 928 27.32 -4.39 9.17
CA ALA A 928 27.49 -3.32 8.20
C ALA A 928 28.75 -3.50 7.35
N PRO A 929 28.68 -3.46 6.00
CA PRO A 929 29.84 -3.55 5.14
C PRO A 929 30.83 -2.41 5.38
N GLU A 930 32.12 -2.65 5.15
CA GLU A 930 33.18 -1.66 5.30
C GLU A 930 33.00 -0.42 4.41
N THR A 931 32.30 -0.56 3.28
CA THR A 931 31.99 0.54 2.35
C THR A 931 30.81 1.39 2.79
N SER A 932 30.07 0.96 3.83
CA SER A 932 28.95 1.71 4.37
C SER A 932 29.40 2.96 5.10
N PHE A 933 28.52 3.95 5.19
CA PHE A 933 28.83 5.24 5.78
C PHE A 933 27.58 5.94 6.30
N GLY A 934 27.77 6.93 7.15
CA GLY A 934 26.66 7.69 7.73
C GLY A 934 27.12 8.75 8.70
N HIS A 935 26.30 9.11 9.67
CA HIS A 935 26.66 9.99 10.77
C HIS A 935 25.70 9.83 11.95
N SER A 936 26.18 10.17 13.14
CA SER A 936 25.37 10.23 14.36
C SER A 936 25.18 11.66 14.87
N GLY A 937 24.07 11.92 15.55
CA GLY A 937 23.77 13.21 16.21
C GLY A 937 23.74 13.12 17.73
N PHE A 938 24.16 14.19 18.38
CA PHE A 938 24.20 14.28 19.84
C PHE A 938 22.85 14.16 20.52
N THR A 939 21.80 14.65 19.85
CA THR A 939 20.39 14.55 20.28
C THR A 939 19.83 13.12 20.31
N GLY A 940 20.58 12.15 19.75
CA GLY A 940 20.17 10.75 19.67
C GLY A 940 19.80 10.30 18.26
N THR A 941 19.99 11.15 17.29
CA THR A 941 19.74 10.87 15.87
C THR A 941 20.87 10.05 15.25
N TYR A 942 20.55 9.29 14.19
CA TYR A 942 21.49 8.43 13.48
C TYR A 942 20.97 8.17 12.06
N THR A 943 21.89 8.16 11.09
CA THR A 943 21.58 7.74 9.73
C THR A 943 22.73 6.93 9.13
N TRP A 944 22.40 5.92 8.32
CA TRP A 944 23.36 5.03 7.72
C TRP A 944 22.99 4.65 6.31
N ILE A 945 23.99 4.53 5.44
CA ILE A 945 23.86 4.22 4.02
C ILE A 945 24.75 3.02 3.74
N ASP A 946 24.21 2.00 3.11
CA ASP A 946 24.93 0.81 2.69
C ASP A 946 24.78 0.58 1.19
N PRO A 947 25.79 0.96 0.39
CA PRO A 947 25.76 0.77 -1.06
C PRO A 947 25.75 -0.69 -1.52
N VAL A 948 26.25 -1.63 -0.69
CA VAL A 948 26.31 -3.06 -1.04
C VAL A 948 24.92 -3.67 -1.02
N ASN A 949 24.11 -3.34 -0.01
CA ASN A 949 22.77 -3.87 0.16
C ASN A 949 21.67 -2.92 -0.34
N GLY A 950 22.02 -1.77 -0.92
CA GLY A 950 21.07 -0.74 -1.37
C GLY A 950 20.26 -0.14 -0.22
N LEU A 951 20.84 -0.04 0.99
CA LEU A 951 20.11 0.26 2.23
C LEU A 951 20.28 1.72 2.66
N VAL A 952 19.19 2.34 3.06
CA VAL A 952 19.14 3.61 3.81
C VAL A 952 18.43 3.37 5.13
N TYR A 953 19.05 3.79 6.21
CA TYR A 953 18.53 3.71 7.57
C TYR A 953 18.55 5.07 8.25
N VAL A 954 17.42 5.43 8.87
CA VAL A 954 17.27 6.67 9.66
C VAL A 954 16.65 6.34 11.01
N PHE A 955 17.24 6.83 12.07
CA PHE A 955 16.73 6.77 13.43
C PHE A 955 16.76 8.18 14.06
N LEU A 956 15.60 8.75 14.36
CA LEU A 956 15.48 10.05 15.00
C LEU A 956 14.94 9.88 16.41
N SER A 957 15.57 10.54 17.37
CA SER A 957 15.10 10.58 18.76
C SER A 957 15.60 11.85 19.48
N ASN A 958 15.00 12.15 20.62
CA ASN A 958 15.38 13.26 21.48
C ASN A 958 15.92 12.76 22.83
N ARG A 959 16.94 11.88 22.81
CA ARG A 959 17.54 11.31 24.04
C ARG A 959 17.98 12.36 25.07
N VAL A 960 18.28 13.57 24.60
CA VAL A 960 18.72 14.69 25.47
C VAL A 960 17.57 15.27 26.31
N TYR A 961 16.34 14.84 26.08
CA TYR A 961 15.20 15.23 26.93
C TYR A 961 15.09 14.31 28.16
N PRO A 962 14.90 14.86 29.36
CA PRO A 962 14.97 16.30 29.69
C PRO A 962 16.41 16.81 29.85
N THR A 963 17.42 15.95 29.89
CA THR A 963 18.80 16.31 30.13
C THR A 963 19.81 15.61 29.23
N ARG A 964 20.82 16.32 28.76
CA ARG A 964 21.93 15.77 27.95
C ARG A 964 22.76 14.72 28.67
N GLU A 965 22.70 14.64 29.99
CA GLU A 965 23.43 13.64 30.81
C GLU A 965 22.90 12.23 30.65
N ASN A 966 21.71 12.06 30.03
CA ASN A 966 21.17 10.74 29.72
C ASN A 966 22.02 10.03 28.68
N ARG A 967 22.74 8.98 29.06
CA ARG A 967 23.62 8.20 28.19
C ARG A 967 23.08 6.77 27.87
N LYS A 968 21.89 6.44 28.36
CA LYS A 968 21.33 5.09 28.21
C LYS A 968 21.21 4.64 26.77
N LEU A 969 20.87 5.54 25.83
CA LEU A 969 20.77 5.22 24.40
C LEU A 969 22.10 4.65 23.84
N TYR A 970 23.23 5.22 24.30
CA TYR A 970 24.57 4.74 23.92
C TYR A 970 24.94 3.44 24.64
N GLN A 971 24.67 3.36 25.94
CA GLN A 971 24.96 2.17 26.76
C GLN A 971 24.21 0.92 26.27
N LEU A 972 23.02 1.09 25.75
CA LEU A 972 22.19 0.03 25.17
C LEU A 972 22.45 -0.20 23.67
N ASN A 973 23.31 0.56 23.02
CA ASN A 973 23.62 0.50 21.58
C ASN A 973 22.40 0.50 20.65
N ILE A 974 21.24 1.04 21.09
CA ILE A 974 19.95 0.91 20.42
C ILE A 974 20.01 1.22 18.91
N ARG A 975 20.71 2.28 18.53
CA ARG A 975 20.75 2.76 17.13
C ARG A 975 21.42 1.75 16.19
N THR A 976 22.50 1.13 16.62
CA THR A 976 23.25 0.12 15.87
C THR A 976 22.60 -1.24 15.96
N GLU A 977 22.01 -1.60 17.11
CA GLU A 977 21.28 -2.85 17.29
C GLU A 977 19.99 -2.89 16.45
N VAL A 978 19.29 -1.76 16.33
CA VAL A 978 18.13 -1.65 15.43
C VAL A 978 18.56 -1.87 13.97
N LEU A 979 19.67 -1.29 13.54
CA LEU A 979 20.23 -1.53 12.20
C LEU A 979 20.66 -3.00 12.02
N GLU A 980 21.22 -3.62 13.06
CA GLU A 980 21.59 -5.04 13.04
C GLU A 980 20.35 -5.94 12.83
N GLN A 981 19.20 -5.63 13.45
CA GLN A 981 17.94 -6.34 13.19
C GLN A 981 17.52 -6.24 11.72
N VAL A 982 17.79 -5.11 11.06
CA VAL A 982 17.53 -4.97 9.62
C VAL A 982 18.42 -5.92 8.82
N TYR A 983 19.72 -5.99 9.10
CA TYR A 983 20.61 -6.93 8.41
C TYR A 983 20.21 -8.38 8.66
N GLN A 984 19.84 -8.73 9.89
CA GLN A 984 19.35 -10.07 10.21
C GLN A 984 18.08 -10.41 9.42
N ALA A 985 17.14 -9.48 9.28
CA ALA A 985 15.94 -9.66 8.50
C ALA A 985 16.24 -9.87 7.00
N LEU A 986 17.21 -9.14 6.45
CA LEU A 986 17.68 -9.30 5.06
C LEU A 986 18.33 -10.69 4.81
N ASN A 987 19.05 -11.22 5.79
CA ASN A 987 19.68 -12.53 5.71
C ASN A 987 18.71 -13.72 5.86
N HIS A 988 17.47 -13.43 6.30
CA HIS A 988 16.38 -14.41 6.41
C HIS A 988 15.23 -14.05 5.47
N PRO A 989 15.44 -14.14 4.14
CA PRO A 989 14.39 -13.80 3.18
C PRO A 989 13.18 -14.71 3.36
N LEU A 990 12.01 -14.21 2.96
CA LEU A 990 10.81 -15.02 2.83
C LEU A 990 11.17 -16.31 2.08
N ARG A 991 11.13 -17.44 2.75
CA ARG A 991 11.06 -18.72 2.05
C ARG A 991 9.70 -18.74 1.37
N ILE A 992 9.66 -18.37 0.10
CA ILE A 992 8.58 -18.78 -0.77
C ILE A 992 8.66 -20.29 -0.71
N LYS A 993 7.80 -20.92 0.09
CA LYS A 993 7.60 -22.35 -0.04
C LYS A 993 6.99 -22.53 -1.41
N ASP A 994 7.84 -22.85 -2.38
CA ASP A 994 7.43 -23.58 -3.56
C ASP A 994 6.78 -24.88 -3.04
N LYS A 995 5.47 -24.90 -2.96
CA LYS A 995 4.55 -26.04 -3.12
C LYS A 995 3.21 -25.77 -2.46
#